data_9eeffdb658410e31580856cb3a3e3e28
#
_entry.id   9eeffdb658410e31580856cb3a3e3e28
#
_cell.length_a   1.000
_cell.length_b   1.000
_cell.length_c   1.000
_cell.angle_alpha   90.00
_cell.angle_beta   90.00
_cell.angle_gamma   90.00
#
_symmetry.space_group_name_H-M   'P 1'
#
loop_
_entity.id
_entity.type
_entity.pdbx_description
1 polymer ?
#
loop_
_entity_poly.entity_id
_entity_poly.type
_entity_poly.pdbx_seq_one_letter_code
_entity_poly.pdbx_strand_id
1 'polypeptide(L)'
;MRKTTNTIRIEGARVHNLKNINLEIPRNELVVITGLSGSGKSSLAFDTLYAEGQRRYMETFSAYVRQFLGNMERPDVDKIDGLSPVIAIEQKTTSKSPRSTVGTITELYDYIRLLFARVGTAYSYVTNQKMISYNEEQIQSLLLEEYLEQKVILLAPIIKSRKGHYRELFDSLAKQGFSKVRVDGQVVDLTPGMKVDRYKTHDIELVIDRFTVKKEETFLKRLNESLNTALHYGEDVMMVLRLEDNKARYFSKNLMCPTSGISYPIPEPNTFSFNSPKGMCPVCKGLGVQHKVNLKKIIPDDSISIAQGGLVPLGTKKTSWTYKQIETIAKCYHFELTDPIRKIPTKGMEVILKGSQEKFEIPSAVLGITRTYKIDFEGLEHYIESSYEEAATASIKRWASNYMDSYLCEGCKGSRLREEALNYRLNNCNIADLVGMDLKDLYTWISELDQSLNANEKKIATEILKEIRVRLEFLLNVGLDYLQLNRSSKSLSGGEAQRIRLATQIGSQLVGVLYILDEPSIGLHQRDNDRLIQSLLALRDLGNSVIVVEHDKDMMLSADHLIDMGPFAGKNGGEIISQGTPSETLKQNTLTSQYLSGKLLIEIPTKRRKSNGNSLFLEGCTGNNLKNIDVEFPLGIMIGVTGVSGSGKSTLVNETLYPILNEHLFNGVKVPLPYKKISGLKYIDKVVDINQSPIGRTPRSNPATYCGVFSEIRNLFTLTPEAQIRGYKPGRFSFNVVGGRCETCQGGGMKVIEMNFLPDVYVECESCQGRRFNRETLEIRFKGKSISDVLNMSINEACDFFEALPKIYRKLKMIQDVGLGYITLGQSSTTLSGGEAQRIKLASELSKKDTGNTFYILDEPTTGLHFEDIRVLLGVLNRLVNKGNTVLIIEHNLDVIKQVDHIIDIGPEGGSKGGELLFSGKPEELIHVERSHTARFLAKELELQLNTVT
;
A
#
# COMPACT_ATOMS: atom_id res chain seq x y z
N MET A 1 39.01 -31.33 7.66
CA MET A 1 37.84 -30.67 8.30
C MET A 1 38.21 -29.20 8.51
N ARG A 2 37.63 -28.28 7.74
CA ARG A 2 37.75 -26.83 8.01
C ARG A 2 37.00 -26.60 9.33
N LYS A 3 37.72 -26.03 10.34
CA LYS A 3 37.07 -25.54 11.58
C LYS A 3 35.94 -24.60 11.14
N THR A 4 34.71 -24.96 11.38
CA THR A 4 33.56 -24.05 11.21
C THR A 4 33.81 -22.89 12.17
N THR A 5 34.21 -21.74 11.64
CA THR A 5 34.35 -20.51 12.43
C THR A 5 32.96 -20.16 12.95
N ASN A 6 32.83 -20.09 14.28
CA ASN A 6 31.53 -19.75 14.93
C ASN A 6 31.24 -18.24 14.85
N THR A 7 31.98 -17.51 14.00
CA THR A 7 31.89 -16.05 13.82
C THR A 7 31.89 -15.68 12.34
N ILE A 8 31.23 -14.58 12.00
CA ILE A 8 31.36 -13.86 10.74
C ILE A 8 32.48 -12.83 10.97
N ARG A 9 33.56 -12.93 10.19
CA ARG A 9 34.70 -12.04 10.30
C ARG A 9 34.79 -11.09 9.13
N ILE A 10 34.75 -9.79 9.42
CA ILE A 10 34.88 -8.69 8.46
C ILE A 10 36.28 -8.07 8.67
N GLU A 11 37.02 -7.87 7.59
CA GLU A 11 38.31 -7.21 7.57
C GLU A 11 38.27 -6.05 6.57
N GLY A 12 38.59 -4.86 7.04
CA GLY A 12 38.79 -3.70 6.18
C GLY A 12 37.56 -3.14 5.49
N ALA A 13 36.39 -3.06 6.14
CA ALA A 13 35.20 -2.47 5.55
C ALA A 13 35.29 -0.94 5.46
N ARG A 14 35.11 -0.39 4.23
CA ARG A 14 35.28 1.04 3.90
C ARG A 14 34.09 1.60 3.10
N VAL A 15 32.99 0.89 3.08
CA VAL A 15 31.79 1.32 2.32
C VAL A 15 31.23 2.61 2.93
N HIS A 16 30.98 3.62 2.09
CA HIS A 16 30.44 4.94 2.46
C HIS A 16 31.30 5.66 3.53
N ASN A 17 30.81 5.74 4.77
CA ASN A 17 31.50 6.43 5.86
C ASN A 17 32.24 5.48 6.79
N LEU A 18 32.31 4.18 6.53
CA LEU A 18 33.01 3.20 7.33
C LEU A 18 34.52 3.42 7.28
N LYS A 19 35.18 3.43 8.44
CA LYS A 19 36.60 3.75 8.59
C LYS A 19 37.43 2.49 8.77
N ASN A 20 37.54 1.67 7.72
CA ASN A 20 38.38 0.47 7.71
C ASN A 20 38.08 -0.49 8.89
N ILE A 21 36.79 -0.82 9.03
CA ILE A 21 36.30 -1.61 10.17
C ILE A 21 36.79 -3.05 10.10
N ASN A 22 37.31 -3.55 11.23
CA ASN A 22 37.53 -4.97 11.48
C ASN A 22 36.57 -5.41 12.60
N LEU A 23 35.77 -6.47 12.32
CA LEU A 23 34.69 -6.89 13.22
C LEU A 23 34.49 -8.41 13.16
N GLU A 24 34.29 -9.01 14.33
CA GLU A 24 33.84 -10.38 14.48
C GLU A 24 32.42 -10.38 15.05
N ILE A 25 31.48 -11.00 14.29
CA ILE A 25 30.08 -11.10 14.67
C ILE A 25 29.78 -12.59 15.00
N PRO A 26 29.25 -12.90 16.19
CA PRO A 26 28.93 -14.28 16.55
C PRO A 26 27.79 -14.80 15.64
N ARG A 27 27.83 -16.11 15.32
CA ARG A 27 26.80 -16.79 14.54
C ARG A 27 25.76 -17.43 15.47
N ASN A 28 24.55 -17.63 14.95
CA ASN A 28 23.43 -18.22 15.68
C ASN A 28 23.04 -17.41 16.94
N GLU A 29 23.25 -16.12 16.89
CA GLU A 29 22.90 -15.16 17.93
C GLU A 29 22.03 -14.04 17.37
N LEU A 30 21.31 -13.35 18.25
CA LEU A 30 20.61 -12.10 17.97
C LEU A 30 21.60 -10.94 18.20
N VAL A 31 22.07 -10.33 17.12
CA VAL A 31 23.01 -9.24 17.14
C VAL A 31 22.30 -7.93 16.81
N VAL A 32 22.40 -6.94 17.67
CA VAL A 32 21.84 -5.61 17.43
C VAL A 32 22.96 -4.63 17.10
N ILE A 33 22.80 -3.92 15.95
CA ILE A 33 23.67 -2.83 15.53
C ILE A 33 22.95 -1.52 15.82
N THR A 34 23.51 -0.70 16.70
CA THR A 34 22.95 0.58 17.16
C THR A 34 23.93 1.73 16.97
N GLY A 35 23.56 2.95 17.36
CA GLY A 35 24.34 4.17 17.25
C GLY A 35 23.56 5.34 16.65
N LEU A 36 24.12 6.53 16.60
CA LEU A 36 23.49 7.74 16.06
C LEU A 36 23.00 7.57 14.62
N SER A 37 21.97 8.32 14.22
CA SER A 37 21.54 8.38 12.82
C SER A 37 22.70 8.85 11.95
N GLY A 38 23.00 8.11 10.84
CA GLY A 38 24.14 8.39 9.98
C GLY A 38 25.50 7.93 10.50
N SER A 39 25.58 7.11 11.57
CA SER A 39 26.84 6.57 12.10
C SER A 39 27.45 5.45 11.24
N GLY A 40 26.70 4.90 10.25
CA GLY A 40 27.19 3.85 9.35
C GLY A 40 26.57 2.47 9.58
N LYS A 41 25.53 2.35 10.42
CA LYS A 41 24.83 1.08 10.71
C LYS A 41 24.35 0.35 9.46
N SER A 42 23.57 1.05 8.63
CA SER A 42 23.04 0.49 7.38
C SER A 42 24.15 0.19 6.37
N SER A 43 25.22 1.01 6.35
CA SER A 43 26.40 0.74 5.51
C SER A 43 27.10 -0.56 5.90
N LEU A 44 27.16 -0.89 7.18
CA LEU A 44 27.72 -2.17 7.66
C LEU A 44 26.77 -3.33 7.39
N ALA A 45 25.49 -3.21 7.76
CA ALA A 45 24.51 -4.30 7.68
C ALA A 45 24.09 -4.61 6.24
N PHE A 46 23.69 -3.58 5.48
CA PHE A 46 23.11 -3.75 4.15
C PHE A 46 24.13 -3.56 3.03
N ASP A 47 24.87 -2.45 3.01
CA ASP A 47 25.77 -2.15 1.92
C ASP A 47 27.09 -2.96 1.98
N THR A 48 27.40 -3.62 3.11
CA THR A 48 28.55 -4.50 3.26
C THR A 48 28.16 -5.97 3.39
N LEU A 49 27.48 -6.37 4.48
CA LEU A 49 27.17 -7.79 4.74
C LEU A 49 26.15 -8.37 3.76
N TYR A 50 25.01 -7.69 3.61
CA TYR A 50 23.97 -8.16 2.68
C TYR A 50 24.45 -8.10 1.24
N ALA A 51 25.06 -7.01 0.82
CA ALA A 51 25.57 -6.85 -0.55
C ALA A 51 26.56 -7.93 -0.92
N GLU A 52 27.51 -8.28 -0.05
CA GLU A 52 28.48 -9.35 -0.28
C GLU A 52 27.80 -10.74 -0.28
N GLY A 53 26.85 -10.97 0.63
CA GLY A 53 26.09 -12.22 0.68
C GLY A 53 25.26 -12.45 -0.60
N GLN A 54 24.59 -11.40 -1.05
CA GLN A 54 23.83 -11.42 -2.29
C GLN A 54 24.74 -11.62 -3.51
N ARG A 55 25.90 -10.94 -3.56
CA ARG A 55 26.89 -11.11 -4.62
C ARG A 55 27.37 -12.57 -4.71
N ARG A 56 27.72 -13.18 -3.59
CA ARG A 56 28.16 -14.60 -3.53
C ARG A 56 27.04 -15.54 -3.97
N TYR A 57 25.83 -15.27 -3.59
CA TYR A 57 24.67 -16.06 -4.02
C TYR A 57 24.48 -15.95 -5.53
N MET A 58 24.56 -14.74 -6.09
CA MET A 58 24.46 -14.51 -7.53
C MET A 58 25.58 -15.19 -8.32
N GLU A 59 26.77 -15.33 -7.77
CA GLU A 59 27.88 -16.05 -8.40
C GLU A 59 27.60 -17.55 -8.57
N THR A 60 26.68 -18.13 -7.81
CA THR A 60 26.29 -19.55 -7.96
C THR A 60 25.42 -19.79 -9.19
N PHE A 61 24.82 -18.75 -9.79
CA PHE A 61 24.02 -18.89 -10.98
C PHE A 61 24.86 -19.06 -12.26
N SER A 62 24.25 -19.66 -13.28
CA SER A 62 24.86 -19.79 -14.59
C SER A 62 25.21 -18.43 -15.20
N ALA A 63 26.22 -18.39 -16.09
CA ALA A 63 26.61 -17.15 -16.77
C ALA A 63 25.45 -16.51 -17.54
N TYR A 64 24.55 -17.31 -18.10
CA TYR A 64 23.34 -16.83 -18.77
C TYR A 64 22.41 -16.06 -17.82
N VAL A 65 22.11 -16.62 -16.67
CA VAL A 65 21.25 -15.96 -15.65
C VAL A 65 21.91 -14.68 -15.13
N ARG A 66 23.23 -14.70 -14.88
CA ARG A 66 23.99 -13.50 -14.43
C ARG A 66 23.93 -12.35 -15.44
N GLN A 67 23.89 -12.64 -16.74
CA GLN A 67 23.78 -11.61 -17.79
C GLN A 67 22.46 -10.84 -17.71
N PHE A 68 21.37 -11.49 -17.28
CA PHE A 68 20.08 -10.83 -17.08
C PHE A 68 19.95 -10.10 -15.73
N LEU A 69 20.62 -10.60 -14.69
CA LEU A 69 20.55 -10.04 -13.34
C LEU A 69 21.55 -8.89 -13.11
N GLY A 70 22.46 -8.66 -14.04
CA GLY A 70 23.52 -7.66 -13.94
C GLY A 70 24.68 -8.08 -13.04
N ASN A 71 25.84 -7.43 -13.19
CA ASN A 71 26.98 -7.61 -12.30
C ASN A 71 26.78 -6.77 -11.06
N MET A 72 26.74 -7.40 -9.90
CA MET A 72 26.82 -6.68 -8.62
C MET A 72 28.24 -6.28 -8.34
N GLU A 73 28.48 -5.02 -8.04
CA GLU A 73 29.77 -4.54 -7.60
C GLU A 73 30.10 -5.13 -6.23
N ARG A 74 31.38 -5.50 -6.04
CA ARG A 74 31.86 -5.95 -4.74
C ARG A 74 31.89 -4.76 -3.79
N PRO A 75 31.34 -4.86 -2.57
CA PRO A 75 31.49 -3.81 -1.58
C PRO A 75 33.00 -3.58 -1.26
N ASP A 76 33.33 -2.34 -0.89
CA ASP A 76 34.71 -2.00 -0.51
C ASP A 76 35.05 -2.60 0.84
N VAL A 77 35.53 -3.84 0.81
CA VAL A 77 35.92 -4.65 1.96
C VAL A 77 37.05 -5.59 1.54
N ASP A 78 38.07 -5.73 2.40
CA ASP A 78 39.20 -6.59 2.11
C ASP A 78 38.73 -8.06 2.11
N LYS A 79 38.06 -8.50 3.16
CA LYS A 79 37.62 -9.88 3.31
C LYS A 79 36.40 -10.03 4.23
N ILE A 80 35.51 -10.99 3.89
CA ILE A 80 34.44 -11.46 4.78
C ILE A 80 34.46 -12.98 4.80
N ASP A 81 34.65 -13.59 5.97
CA ASP A 81 34.61 -15.03 6.19
C ASP A 81 33.40 -15.42 7.05
N GLY A 82 32.96 -16.68 6.95
CA GLY A 82 31.87 -17.24 7.77
C GLY A 82 30.46 -16.77 7.39
N LEU A 83 30.28 -16.09 6.26
CA LEU A 83 28.98 -15.58 5.83
C LEU A 83 28.08 -16.72 5.37
N SER A 84 26.90 -16.85 5.98
CA SER A 84 25.81 -17.75 5.54
C SER A 84 25.01 -17.13 4.38
N PRO A 85 24.10 -17.89 3.71
CA PRO A 85 23.10 -17.27 2.83
C PRO A 85 22.36 -16.15 3.56
N VAL A 86 22.19 -14.99 2.91
CA VAL A 86 21.67 -13.77 3.55
C VAL A 86 20.29 -13.44 3.03
N ILE A 87 19.38 -13.14 3.93
CA ILE A 87 18.04 -12.62 3.64
C ILE A 87 17.88 -11.25 4.32
N ALA A 88 17.62 -10.21 3.52
CA ALA A 88 17.34 -8.88 4.04
C ALA A 88 15.84 -8.60 4.10
N ILE A 89 15.40 -7.99 5.18
CA ILE A 89 14.03 -7.54 5.40
C ILE A 89 14.04 -6.03 5.62
N GLU A 90 13.98 -5.29 4.50
CA GLU A 90 14.00 -3.83 4.48
C GLU A 90 12.58 -3.24 4.52
N GLN A 91 12.46 -1.97 4.92
CA GLN A 91 11.21 -1.21 4.92
C GLN A 91 10.68 -0.84 3.51
N LYS A 92 11.58 -0.62 2.55
CA LYS A 92 11.31 0.17 1.32
C LYS A 92 10.45 -0.49 0.26
N THR A 93 10.02 -1.72 0.37
CA THR A 93 9.37 -2.39 -0.76
C THR A 93 7.93 -2.77 -0.49
N THR A 94 7.02 -1.85 -0.68
CA THR A 94 5.61 -2.20 -0.88
C THR A 94 5.38 -2.53 -2.35
N SER A 95 4.74 -3.67 -2.62
CA SER A 95 4.32 -4.02 -3.97
C SER A 95 3.40 -2.93 -4.52
N LYS A 96 3.75 -2.37 -5.68
CA LYS A 96 2.93 -1.36 -6.36
C LYS A 96 1.72 -1.96 -7.08
N SER A 97 1.57 -3.28 -7.09
CA SER A 97 0.46 -3.95 -7.75
C SER A 97 -0.87 -3.65 -7.04
N PRO A 98 -1.91 -3.18 -7.75
CA PRO A 98 -3.21 -2.94 -7.14
C PRO A 98 -3.96 -4.22 -6.76
N ARG A 99 -3.49 -5.38 -7.24
CA ARG A 99 -4.08 -6.70 -6.96
C ARG A 99 -3.42 -7.42 -5.81
N SER A 100 -2.29 -6.91 -5.30
CA SER A 100 -1.59 -7.51 -4.17
C SER A 100 -2.31 -7.19 -2.87
N THR A 101 -2.59 -8.23 -2.08
CA THR A 101 -3.24 -8.15 -0.76
C THR A 101 -2.40 -8.86 0.30
N VAL A 102 -2.69 -8.64 1.57
CA VAL A 102 -2.06 -9.38 2.67
C VAL A 102 -2.18 -10.88 2.41
N GLY A 103 -3.38 -11.37 2.07
CA GLY A 103 -3.61 -12.79 1.81
C GLY A 103 -2.78 -13.38 0.66
N THR A 104 -2.50 -12.59 -0.40
CA THR A 104 -1.67 -13.06 -1.53
C THR A 104 -0.17 -13.00 -1.23
N ILE A 105 0.28 -12.06 -0.40
CA ILE A 105 1.70 -11.96 -0.01
C ILE A 105 2.07 -13.07 0.98
N THR A 106 1.14 -13.45 1.87
CA THR A 106 1.32 -14.49 2.87
C THR A 106 0.99 -15.89 2.35
N GLU A 107 0.56 -16.02 1.11
CA GLU A 107 0.06 -17.26 0.47
C GLU A 107 -1.20 -17.84 1.14
N LEU A 108 -1.69 -17.24 2.23
CA LEU A 108 -2.88 -17.71 2.94
C LEU A 108 -4.11 -17.79 2.04
N TYR A 109 -4.25 -16.82 1.13
CA TYR A 109 -5.36 -16.79 0.19
C TYR A 109 -5.35 -18.00 -0.74
N ASP A 110 -4.18 -18.54 -1.09
CA ASP A 110 -4.05 -19.70 -1.96
C ASP A 110 -4.53 -20.98 -1.25
N TYR A 111 -4.21 -21.14 0.03
CA TYR A 111 -4.72 -22.24 0.83
C TYR A 111 -6.23 -22.13 1.10
N ILE A 112 -6.74 -20.93 1.35
CA ILE A 112 -8.19 -20.69 1.53
C ILE A 112 -8.95 -21.01 0.24
N ARG A 113 -8.45 -20.60 -0.93
CA ARG A 113 -9.05 -20.94 -2.23
C ARG A 113 -9.10 -22.47 -2.43
N LEU A 114 -8.03 -23.14 -2.08
CA LEU A 114 -7.95 -24.62 -2.15
C LEU A 114 -8.97 -25.26 -1.21
N LEU A 115 -9.09 -24.75 0.01
CA LEU A 115 -10.05 -25.23 0.99
C LEU A 115 -11.49 -25.11 0.46
N PHE A 116 -11.87 -23.92 -0.08
CA PHE A 116 -13.20 -23.73 -0.67
C PHE A 116 -13.45 -24.62 -1.89
N ALA A 117 -12.46 -24.84 -2.73
CA ALA A 117 -12.57 -25.69 -3.90
C ALA A 117 -12.76 -27.18 -3.53
N ARG A 118 -12.29 -27.62 -2.36
CA ARG A 118 -12.33 -29.04 -1.94
C ARG A 118 -13.47 -29.38 -0.98
N VAL A 119 -13.83 -28.44 -0.10
CA VAL A 119 -14.81 -28.70 0.99
C VAL A 119 -15.96 -27.68 0.97
N GLY A 120 -15.90 -26.63 0.15
CA GLY A 120 -16.95 -25.63 0.06
C GLY A 120 -18.27 -26.19 -0.48
N THR A 121 -19.37 -25.91 0.21
CA THR A 121 -20.72 -26.27 -0.22
C THR A 121 -21.30 -25.15 -1.08
N ALA A 122 -21.73 -25.47 -2.31
CA ALA A 122 -22.33 -24.52 -3.25
C ALA A 122 -23.82 -24.28 -2.95
N TYR A 123 -24.24 -23.03 -3.06
CA TYR A 123 -25.62 -22.59 -2.94
C TYR A 123 -26.02 -21.80 -4.17
N SER A 124 -27.31 -21.87 -4.56
CA SER A 124 -27.84 -21.08 -5.66
C SER A 124 -27.98 -19.61 -5.27
N TYR A 125 -27.48 -18.69 -6.09
CA TYR A 125 -27.64 -17.25 -5.86
C TYR A 125 -29.07 -16.74 -6.01
N VAL A 126 -29.96 -17.53 -6.67
CA VAL A 126 -31.37 -17.18 -6.84
C VAL A 126 -32.26 -17.73 -5.72
N THR A 127 -32.09 -19.01 -5.36
CA THR A 127 -32.98 -19.70 -4.41
C THR A 127 -32.34 -19.88 -3.03
N ASN A 128 -31.07 -19.63 -2.88
CA ASN A 128 -30.27 -19.92 -1.68
C ASN A 128 -30.31 -21.39 -1.22
N GLN A 129 -30.73 -22.31 -2.11
CA GLN A 129 -30.75 -23.75 -1.83
C GLN A 129 -29.39 -24.36 -2.11
N LYS A 130 -29.03 -25.38 -1.35
CA LYS A 130 -27.81 -26.18 -1.55
C LYS A 130 -27.87 -26.82 -2.95
N MET A 131 -26.78 -26.68 -3.68
CA MET A 131 -26.62 -27.32 -4.98
C MET A 131 -26.21 -28.78 -4.84
N ILE A 132 -26.68 -29.61 -5.71
CA ILE A 132 -26.46 -31.06 -5.68
C ILE A 132 -25.88 -31.48 -7.04
N SER A 133 -24.92 -32.35 -7.02
CA SER A 133 -24.48 -33.11 -8.21
C SER A 133 -24.84 -34.57 -8.03
N TYR A 134 -25.24 -35.21 -9.12
CA TYR A 134 -25.61 -36.62 -9.13
C TYR A 134 -24.73 -37.39 -10.10
N ASN A 135 -24.30 -38.58 -9.72
CA ASN A 135 -23.77 -39.55 -10.69
C ASN A 135 -24.89 -40.25 -11.42
N GLU A 136 -24.61 -40.96 -12.51
CA GLU A 136 -25.62 -41.63 -13.35
C GLU A 136 -26.40 -42.66 -12.54
N GLU A 137 -25.75 -43.44 -11.65
CA GLU A 137 -26.39 -44.45 -10.82
C GLU A 137 -27.37 -43.81 -9.82
N GLN A 138 -26.98 -42.66 -9.24
CA GLN A 138 -27.85 -41.90 -8.34
C GLN A 138 -29.07 -41.35 -9.06
N ILE A 139 -28.90 -40.83 -10.29
CA ILE A 139 -30.01 -40.32 -11.12
C ILE A 139 -30.95 -41.49 -11.43
N GLN A 140 -30.40 -42.63 -11.82
CA GLN A 140 -31.21 -43.82 -12.09
C GLN A 140 -31.98 -44.28 -10.85
N SER A 141 -31.33 -44.39 -9.69
CA SER A 141 -31.97 -44.78 -8.45
C SER A 141 -33.10 -43.85 -8.03
N LEU A 142 -32.86 -42.53 -8.10
CA LEU A 142 -33.84 -41.50 -7.80
C LEU A 142 -35.06 -41.58 -8.75
N LEU A 143 -34.82 -41.82 -10.05
CA LEU A 143 -35.91 -41.99 -11.00
C LEU A 143 -36.75 -43.21 -10.70
N LEU A 144 -36.14 -44.33 -10.28
CA LEU A 144 -36.86 -45.55 -9.92
C LEU A 144 -37.60 -45.44 -8.58
N GLU A 145 -37.14 -44.62 -7.65
CA GLU A 145 -37.77 -44.39 -6.34
C GLU A 145 -38.91 -43.37 -6.45
N GLU A 146 -38.73 -42.24 -7.10
CA GLU A 146 -39.66 -41.11 -7.09
C GLU A 146 -40.70 -41.15 -8.21
N TYR A 147 -40.37 -41.78 -9.36
CA TYR A 147 -41.23 -41.76 -10.57
C TYR A 147 -41.75 -43.16 -10.98
N LEU A 148 -41.64 -44.17 -10.10
CA LEU A 148 -42.14 -45.51 -10.43
C LEU A 148 -43.59 -45.46 -10.92
N GLU A 149 -43.85 -46.18 -11.99
CA GLU A 149 -45.17 -46.28 -12.72
C GLU A 149 -45.73 -44.96 -13.26
N GLN A 150 -44.96 -43.85 -13.14
CA GLN A 150 -45.37 -42.55 -13.71
C GLN A 150 -44.88 -42.40 -15.16
N LYS A 151 -45.66 -41.62 -15.96
CA LYS A 151 -45.25 -41.23 -17.31
C LYS A 151 -44.37 -39.98 -17.27
N VAL A 152 -43.17 -40.08 -17.78
CA VAL A 152 -42.19 -39.00 -17.78
C VAL A 152 -41.59 -38.76 -19.16
N ILE A 153 -41.13 -37.55 -19.41
CA ILE A 153 -40.34 -37.18 -20.58
C ILE A 153 -38.93 -36.84 -20.08
N LEU A 154 -37.94 -37.44 -20.70
CA LEU A 154 -36.53 -37.11 -20.53
C LEU A 154 -36.15 -36.00 -21.52
N LEU A 155 -35.62 -34.94 -21.04
CA LEU A 155 -35.27 -33.72 -21.78
C LEU A 155 -33.79 -33.35 -21.56
N ALA A 156 -33.15 -32.91 -22.61
CA ALA A 156 -31.83 -32.28 -22.55
C ALA A 156 -31.98 -30.78 -22.83
N PRO A 157 -31.69 -29.90 -21.87
CA PRO A 157 -31.72 -28.44 -22.05
C PRO A 157 -30.56 -28.01 -22.93
N ILE A 158 -30.86 -27.39 -24.09
CA ILE A 158 -29.87 -26.92 -25.06
C ILE A 158 -29.71 -25.40 -25.00
N ILE A 159 -30.82 -24.68 -24.94
CA ILE A 159 -30.85 -23.22 -24.88
C ILE A 159 -31.64 -22.82 -23.63
N LYS A 160 -31.09 -21.92 -22.85
CA LYS A 160 -31.71 -21.37 -21.64
C LYS A 160 -31.65 -19.85 -21.66
N SER A 161 -32.84 -19.22 -21.69
CA SER A 161 -33.04 -17.76 -21.59
C SER A 161 -32.20 -16.94 -22.58
N ARG A 162 -32.11 -17.37 -23.84
CA ARG A 162 -31.35 -16.67 -24.90
C ARG A 162 -32.21 -16.24 -26.07
N LYS A 163 -31.90 -15.08 -26.65
CA LYS A 163 -32.50 -14.57 -27.86
C LYS A 163 -31.88 -15.23 -29.09
N GLY A 164 -32.74 -15.55 -30.09
CA GLY A 164 -32.29 -16.14 -31.35
C GLY A 164 -33.41 -16.80 -32.11
N HIS A 165 -33.28 -17.03 -33.40
CA HIS A 165 -34.28 -17.71 -34.21
C HIS A 165 -34.09 -19.24 -34.28
N TYR A 166 -32.92 -19.74 -33.91
CA TYR A 166 -32.52 -21.15 -33.73
C TYR A 166 -32.83 -22.11 -34.88
N ARG A 167 -33.03 -21.62 -36.12
CA ARG A 167 -33.37 -22.45 -37.28
C ARG A 167 -32.30 -23.51 -37.54
N GLU A 168 -31.05 -23.14 -37.57
CA GLU A 168 -29.90 -24.06 -37.80
C GLU A 168 -29.81 -25.15 -36.73
N LEU A 169 -30.12 -24.81 -35.49
CA LEU A 169 -30.17 -25.76 -34.37
C LEU A 169 -31.28 -26.81 -34.62
N PHE A 170 -32.50 -26.37 -34.93
CA PHE A 170 -33.63 -27.27 -35.19
C PHE A 170 -33.36 -28.16 -36.40
N ASP A 171 -32.84 -27.61 -37.49
CA ASP A 171 -32.45 -28.38 -38.69
C ASP A 171 -31.34 -29.41 -38.38
N SER A 172 -30.39 -29.07 -37.52
CA SER A 172 -29.34 -29.99 -37.09
C SER A 172 -29.86 -31.14 -36.24
N LEU A 173 -30.73 -30.85 -35.26
CA LEU A 173 -31.37 -31.86 -34.41
C LEU A 173 -32.25 -32.80 -35.20
N ALA A 174 -33.02 -32.30 -36.18
CA ALA A 174 -33.86 -33.11 -37.06
C ALA A 174 -32.99 -34.07 -37.92
N LYS A 175 -31.87 -33.63 -38.46
CA LYS A 175 -30.89 -34.46 -39.18
C LYS A 175 -30.28 -35.58 -38.35
N GLN A 176 -30.13 -35.35 -37.02
CA GLN A 176 -29.64 -36.33 -36.07
C GLN A 176 -30.70 -37.37 -35.64
N GLY A 177 -31.92 -37.26 -36.16
CA GLY A 177 -32.99 -38.23 -35.95
C GLY A 177 -33.95 -37.90 -34.82
N PHE A 178 -33.85 -36.74 -34.19
CA PHE A 178 -34.78 -36.31 -33.16
C PHE A 178 -36.07 -35.78 -33.79
N SER A 179 -37.21 -36.09 -33.17
CA SER A 179 -38.54 -35.74 -33.71
C SER A 179 -39.22 -34.60 -32.95
N LYS A 180 -38.83 -34.32 -31.71
CA LYS A 180 -39.51 -33.37 -30.83
C LYS A 180 -38.58 -32.55 -30.01
N VAL A 181 -38.98 -31.30 -29.78
CA VAL A 181 -38.37 -30.36 -28.83
C VAL A 181 -39.45 -29.77 -27.95
N ARG A 182 -39.04 -29.30 -26.75
CA ARG A 182 -39.88 -28.47 -25.88
C ARG A 182 -39.36 -27.03 -25.99
N VAL A 183 -40.22 -26.12 -26.46
CA VAL A 183 -39.90 -24.68 -26.60
C VAL A 183 -40.82 -23.90 -25.68
N ASP A 184 -40.23 -23.11 -24.79
CA ASP A 184 -40.95 -22.26 -23.85
C ASP A 184 -42.04 -23.02 -23.06
N GLY A 185 -41.73 -24.25 -22.70
CA GLY A 185 -42.63 -25.13 -21.93
C GLY A 185 -43.57 -25.97 -22.73
N GLN A 186 -43.65 -25.85 -24.06
CA GLN A 186 -44.54 -26.63 -24.94
C GLN A 186 -43.74 -27.62 -25.79
N VAL A 187 -44.17 -28.89 -25.80
CA VAL A 187 -43.59 -29.92 -26.65
C VAL A 187 -44.16 -29.79 -28.06
N VAL A 188 -43.26 -29.57 -29.02
CA VAL A 188 -43.59 -29.39 -30.45
C VAL A 188 -42.80 -30.34 -31.32
N ASP A 189 -43.34 -30.69 -32.50
CA ASP A 189 -42.64 -31.52 -33.46
C ASP A 189 -41.59 -30.69 -34.22
N LEU A 190 -40.42 -31.28 -34.44
CA LEU A 190 -39.36 -30.69 -35.26
C LEU A 190 -39.77 -30.76 -36.74
N THR A 191 -40.04 -29.63 -37.35
CA THR A 191 -40.39 -29.53 -38.77
C THR A 191 -39.27 -28.82 -39.54
N PRO A 192 -39.01 -29.21 -40.82
CA PRO A 192 -38.00 -28.55 -41.63
C PRO A 192 -38.22 -27.04 -41.73
N GLY A 193 -37.17 -26.23 -41.41
CA GLY A 193 -37.26 -24.78 -41.44
C GLY A 193 -37.91 -24.13 -40.23
N MET A 194 -38.17 -24.87 -39.14
CA MET A 194 -38.71 -24.37 -37.88
C MET A 194 -37.84 -23.22 -37.34
N LYS A 195 -38.47 -22.18 -36.83
CA LYS A 195 -37.82 -21.02 -36.22
C LYS A 195 -38.71 -20.45 -35.13
N VAL A 196 -38.06 -19.80 -34.15
CA VAL A 196 -38.73 -19.05 -33.08
C VAL A 196 -38.46 -17.53 -33.23
N ASP A 197 -39.15 -16.71 -32.44
CA ASP A 197 -39.03 -15.25 -32.52
C ASP A 197 -37.64 -14.76 -32.10
N ARG A 198 -36.92 -14.15 -33.04
CA ARG A 198 -35.53 -13.67 -32.82
C ARG A 198 -35.37 -12.71 -31.65
N TYR A 199 -36.39 -11.94 -31.31
CA TYR A 199 -36.33 -10.85 -30.33
C TYR A 199 -36.77 -11.26 -28.93
N LYS A 200 -37.40 -12.44 -28.79
CA LYS A 200 -37.77 -13.01 -27.50
C LYS A 200 -36.67 -13.92 -26.95
N THR A 201 -36.62 -14.04 -25.63
CA THR A 201 -35.81 -15.06 -24.95
C THR A 201 -36.53 -16.40 -24.99
N HIS A 202 -35.81 -17.46 -25.31
CA HIS A 202 -36.37 -18.81 -25.43
C HIS A 202 -35.64 -19.80 -24.54
N ASP A 203 -36.39 -20.77 -24.01
CA ASP A 203 -35.89 -21.99 -23.41
C ASP A 203 -36.18 -23.14 -24.38
N ILE A 204 -35.16 -23.88 -24.81
CA ILE A 204 -35.30 -24.99 -25.76
C ILE A 204 -34.65 -26.23 -25.14
N GLU A 205 -35.49 -27.26 -24.94
CA GLU A 205 -35.06 -28.58 -24.48
C GLU A 205 -35.34 -29.63 -25.54
N LEU A 206 -34.36 -30.50 -25.76
CA LEU A 206 -34.50 -31.63 -26.68
C LEU A 206 -35.24 -32.78 -25.98
N VAL A 207 -36.24 -33.31 -26.59
CA VAL A 207 -36.96 -34.50 -26.11
C VAL A 207 -36.14 -35.73 -26.48
N ILE A 208 -35.59 -36.41 -25.49
CA ILE A 208 -34.77 -37.61 -25.69
C ILE A 208 -35.62 -38.87 -25.71
N ASP A 209 -36.45 -39.03 -24.70
CA ASP A 209 -37.27 -40.24 -24.58
C ASP A 209 -38.58 -39.93 -23.79
N ARG A 210 -39.61 -40.76 -24.00
CA ARG A 210 -40.87 -40.72 -23.29
C ARG A 210 -41.29 -42.10 -22.90
N PHE A 211 -41.40 -42.39 -21.61
CA PHE A 211 -41.70 -43.73 -21.09
C PHE A 211 -42.45 -43.67 -19.75
N THR A 212 -42.96 -44.82 -19.36
CA THR A 212 -43.43 -45.11 -18.00
C THR A 212 -42.30 -45.80 -17.26
N VAL A 213 -41.90 -45.27 -16.08
CA VAL A 213 -40.80 -45.79 -15.27
C VAL A 213 -41.16 -47.15 -14.71
N LYS A 214 -40.33 -48.19 -14.94
CA LYS A 214 -40.55 -49.59 -14.51
C LYS A 214 -39.25 -50.17 -13.93
N LYS A 215 -39.36 -51.26 -13.15
CA LYS A 215 -38.20 -52.00 -12.58
C LYS A 215 -37.73 -53.18 -13.42
N GLU A 216 -38.22 -53.36 -14.65
CA GLU A 216 -37.85 -54.45 -15.54
C GLU A 216 -36.43 -54.26 -16.11
N GLU A 217 -35.67 -55.34 -16.21
CA GLU A 217 -34.26 -55.28 -16.64
C GLU A 217 -34.07 -54.70 -18.05
N THR A 218 -35.02 -54.99 -18.95
CA THR A 218 -35.08 -54.41 -20.30
C THR A 218 -35.30 -52.91 -20.31
N PHE A 219 -36.12 -52.42 -19.39
CA PHE A 219 -36.36 -50.99 -19.19
C PHE A 219 -35.13 -50.28 -18.62
N LEU A 220 -34.40 -50.93 -17.66
CA LEU A 220 -33.19 -50.36 -17.06
C LEU A 220 -32.08 -50.11 -18.10
N LYS A 221 -31.93 -51.03 -19.07
CA LYS A 221 -30.97 -50.84 -20.20
C LYS A 221 -31.35 -49.62 -21.05
N ARG A 222 -32.61 -49.53 -21.42
CA ARG A 222 -33.15 -48.40 -22.20
C ARG A 222 -33.00 -47.09 -21.43
N LEU A 223 -33.31 -47.08 -20.12
CA LEU A 223 -33.18 -45.91 -19.26
C LEU A 223 -31.73 -45.40 -19.25
N ASN A 224 -30.75 -46.28 -19.12
CA ASN A 224 -29.33 -45.91 -19.11
C ASN A 224 -28.91 -45.29 -20.45
N GLU A 225 -29.32 -45.86 -21.59
CA GLU A 225 -29.04 -45.29 -22.90
C GLU A 225 -29.66 -43.90 -23.06
N SER A 226 -30.91 -43.73 -22.63
CA SER A 226 -31.61 -42.44 -22.67
C SER A 226 -30.99 -41.42 -21.71
N LEU A 227 -30.55 -41.82 -20.50
CA LEU A 227 -29.82 -40.96 -19.56
C LEU A 227 -28.54 -40.46 -20.14
N ASN A 228 -27.73 -41.37 -20.70
CA ASN A 228 -26.46 -41.01 -21.32
C ASN A 228 -26.66 -40.05 -22.49
N THR A 229 -27.67 -40.29 -23.32
CA THR A 229 -28.01 -39.41 -24.44
C THR A 229 -28.46 -38.03 -23.94
N ALA A 230 -29.32 -37.98 -22.89
CA ALA A 230 -29.77 -36.73 -22.32
C ALA A 230 -28.65 -35.90 -21.73
N LEU A 231 -27.74 -36.54 -20.98
CA LEU A 231 -26.58 -35.89 -20.38
C LEU A 231 -25.58 -35.41 -21.45
N HIS A 232 -25.42 -36.20 -22.56
CA HIS A 232 -24.52 -35.79 -23.64
C HIS A 232 -25.02 -34.51 -24.35
N TYR A 233 -26.29 -34.45 -24.74
CA TYR A 233 -26.86 -33.30 -25.45
C TYR A 233 -27.07 -32.09 -24.51
N GLY A 234 -27.31 -32.32 -23.22
CA GLY A 234 -27.53 -31.27 -22.25
C GLY A 234 -26.27 -30.82 -21.54
N GLU A 235 -25.07 -31.19 -22.00
CA GLU A 235 -23.78 -30.83 -21.39
C GLU A 235 -23.75 -31.18 -19.89
N ASP A 236 -23.93 -32.48 -19.57
CA ASP A 236 -24.03 -33.03 -18.21
C ASP A 236 -25.27 -32.58 -17.42
N VAL A 237 -26.24 -31.96 -18.04
CA VAL A 237 -27.52 -31.54 -17.46
C VAL A 237 -28.68 -32.26 -18.16
N MET A 238 -29.63 -32.74 -17.39
CA MET A 238 -30.85 -33.30 -17.92
C MET A 238 -32.06 -32.83 -17.12
N MET A 239 -33.25 -32.98 -17.69
CA MET A 239 -34.50 -32.62 -17.05
C MET A 239 -35.50 -33.75 -17.19
N VAL A 240 -36.21 -34.05 -16.13
CA VAL A 240 -37.32 -34.99 -16.13
C VAL A 240 -38.61 -34.21 -15.96
N LEU A 241 -39.51 -34.37 -16.94
CA LEU A 241 -40.83 -33.75 -16.93
C LEU A 241 -41.89 -34.80 -16.63
N ARG A 242 -42.64 -34.61 -15.56
CA ARG A 242 -43.78 -35.44 -15.19
C ARG A 242 -44.99 -34.99 -16.04
N LEU A 243 -45.63 -35.95 -16.70
CA LEU A 243 -46.75 -35.62 -17.60
C LEU A 243 -48.07 -35.29 -16.87
N GLU A 244 -48.23 -35.76 -15.63
CA GLU A 244 -49.50 -35.56 -14.90
C GLU A 244 -49.67 -34.10 -14.41
N ASP A 245 -48.60 -33.46 -13.91
CA ASP A 245 -48.65 -32.12 -13.34
C ASP A 245 -47.76 -31.12 -14.08
N ASN A 246 -47.09 -31.55 -15.16
CA ASN A 246 -46.17 -30.77 -15.99
C ASN A 246 -45.01 -30.16 -15.16
N LYS A 247 -44.65 -30.80 -14.04
CA LYS A 247 -43.51 -30.38 -13.23
C LYS A 247 -42.23 -30.94 -13.76
N ALA A 248 -41.27 -30.05 -13.92
CA ALA A 248 -39.92 -30.38 -14.34
C ALA A 248 -38.95 -30.40 -13.14
N ARG A 249 -38.08 -31.43 -13.13
CA ARG A 249 -36.97 -31.49 -12.19
C ARG A 249 -35.66 -31.67 -12.96
N TYR A 250 -34.65 -30.91 -12.54
CA TYR A 250 -33.31 -30.97 -13.12
C TYR A 250 -32.42 -31.96 -12.39
N PHE A 251 -31.62 -32.69 -13.18
CA PHE A 251 -30.51 -33.52 -12.68
C PHE A 251 -29.24 -33.15 -13.43
N SER A 252 -28.12 -33.15 -12.76
CA SER A 252 -26.87 -32.76 -13.38
C SER A 252 -25.71 -33.51 -12.72
N LYS A 253 -24.67 -33.82 -13.52
CA LYS A 253 -23.37 -34.23 -13.03
C LYS A 253 -22.58 -33.03 -12.46
N ASN A 254 -22.89 -31.81 -12.92
CA ASN A 254 -22.40 -30.57 -12.36
C ASN A 254 -23.23 -30.15 -11.13
N LEU A 255 -22.66 -29.25 -10.31
CA LEU A 255 -23.40 -28.64 -9.21
C LEU A 255 -24.58 -27.84 -9.73
N MET A 256 -25.80 -28.23 -9.37
CA MET A 256 -27.03 -27.60 -9.87
C MET A 256 -28.05 -27.38 -8.77
N CYS A 257 -28.80 -26.30 -8.89
CA CYS A 257 -29.98 -26.06 -8.08
C CYS A 257 -31.16 -26.89 -8.63
N PRO A 258 -31.72 -27.79 -7.82
CA PRO A 258 -32.81 -28.68 -8.30
C PRO A 258 -34.06 -27.94 -8.76
N THR A 259 -34.30 -26.75 -8.18
CA THR A 259 -35.52 -25.96 -8.44
C THR A 259 -35.37 -24.98 -9.61
N SER A 260 -34.25 -24.24 -9.67
CA SER A 260 -34.04 -23.20 -10.69
C SER A 260 -33.25 -23.69 -11.90
N GLY A 261 -32.66 -24.90 -11.85
CA GLY A 261 -31.80 -25.43 -12.89
C GLY A 261 -30.53 -24.57 -13.19
N ILE A 262 -30.15 -23.69 -12.28
CA ILE A 262 -28.85 -22.97 -12.34
C ILE A 262 -27.77 -23.95 -12.00
N SER A 263 -26.74 -24.06 -12.86
CA SER A 263 -25.60 -24.94 -12.63
C SER A 263 -24.30 -24.14 -12.48
N TYR A 264 -23.41 -24.62 -11.62
CA TYR A 264 -22.05 -24.14 -11.49
C TYR A 264 -21.09 -25.22 -11.99
N PRO A 265 -20.03 -24.83 -12.67
CA PRO A 265 -18.96 -25.78 -12.99
C PRO A 265 -18.35 -26.34 -11.71
N ILE A 266 -17.67 -27.48 -11.79
CA ILE A 266 -16.92 -28.05 -10.67
C ILE A 266 -15.94 -26.99 -10.16
N PRO A 267 -15.94 -26.69 -8.83
CA PRO A 267 -15.15 -25.64 -8.28
C PRO A 267 -13.63 -25.98 -8.33
N GLU A 268 -12.87 -25.12 -8.96
CA GLU A 268 -11.42 -25.15 -8.98
C GLU A 268 -10.89 -24.02 -8.09
N PRO A 269 -9.64 -24.06 -7.60
CA PRO A 269 -9.04 -22.92 -6.88
C PRO A 269 -9.09 -21.59 -7.65
N ASN A 270 -9.08 -21.65 -8.98
CA ASN A 270 -9.20 -20.47 -9.84
C ASN A 270 -10.60 -19.84 -9.87
N THR A 271 -11.65 -20.61 -9.50
CA THR A 271 -13.02 -20.08 -9.31
C THR A 271 -13.08 -19.05 -8.19
N PHE A 272 -12.21 -19.18 -7.20
CA PHE A 272 -12.10 -18.29 -6.04
C PHE A 272 -10.96 -17.28 -6.16
N SER A 273 -10.36 -17.12 -7.34
CA SER A 273 -9.25 -16.20 -7.55
C SER A 273 -9.70 -14.92 -8.23
N PHE A 274 -9.53 -13.79 -7.56
CA PHE A 274 -9.78 -12.49 -8.16
C PHE A 274 -8.71 -12.09 -9.21
N ASN A 275 -7.64 -12.87 -9.36
CA ASN A 275 -6.63 -12.71 -10.41
C ASN A 275 -6.92 -13.58 -11.65
N SER A 276 -7.90 -14.48 -11.56
CA SER A 276 -8.31 -15.36 -12.66
C SER A 276 -9.60 -14.85 -13.33
N PRO A 277 -9.71 -14.90 -14.66
CA PRO A 277 -10.96 -14.61 -15.40
C PRO A 277 -12.15 -15.46 -14.93
N LYS A 278 -11.89 -16.68 -14.40
CA LYS A 278 -12.94 -17.57 -13.89
C LYS A 278 -13.58 -17.03 -12.60
N GLY A 279 -12.81 -16.39 -11.72
CA GLY A 279 -13.27 -15.96 -10.39
C GLY A 279 -13.42 -14.44 -10.22
N MET A 280 -12.76 -13.63 -11.04
CA MET A 280 -12.78 -12.17 -10.88
C MET A 280 -14.15 -11.55 -11.17
N CYS A 281 -14.50 -10.53 -10.42
CA CYS A 281 -15.67 -9.70 -10.73
C CYS A 281 -15.54 -9.09 -12.14
N PRO A 282 -16.55 -9.23 -13.02
CA PRO A 282 -16.48 -8.72 -14.39
C PRO A 282 -16.43 -7.18 -14.45
N VAL A 283 -17.02 -6.50 -13.48
CA VAL A 283 -17.10 -5.03 -13.44
C VAL A 283 -15.74 -4.40 -13.08
N CYS A 284 -15.13 -4.81 -11.96
CA CYS A 284 -13.84 -4.24 -11.51
C CYS A 284 -12.62 -5.08 -11.93
N LYS A 285 -12.82 -6.15 -12.67
CA LYS A 285 -11.73 -7.07 -13.11
C LYS A 285 -10.80 -7.50 -11.95
N GLY A 286 -11.39 -7.77 -10.78
CA GLY A 286 -10.66 -8.23 -9.59
C GLY A 286 -10.00 -7.14 -8.75
N LEU A 287 -10.22 -5.86 -9.03
CA LEU A 287 -9.64 -4.75 -8.25
C LEU A 287 -10.40 -4.46 -6.95
N GLY A 288 -11.71 -4.76 -6.89
CA GLY A 288 -12.59 -4.46 -5.75
C GLY A 288 -13.05 -3.01 -5.71
N VAL A 289 -12.44 -2.15 -6.51
CA VAL A 289 -12.75 -0.72 -6.61
C VAL A 289 -12.96 -0.31 -8.06
N GLN A 290 -13.72 0.76 -8.25
CA GLN A 290 -13.87 1.47 -9.51
C GLN A 290 -13.33 2.89 -9.35
N HIS A 291 -12.69 3.38 -10.38
CA HIS A 291 -12.24 4.77 -10.43
C HIS A 291 -13.30 5.58 -11.16
N LYS A 292 -13.80 6.64 -10.52
CA LYS A 292 -14.75 7.58 -11.11
C LYS A 292 -14.15 8.99 -11.05
N VAL A 293 -14.46 9.79 -12.03
CA VAL A 293 -14.00 11.18 -12.11
C VAL A 293 -14.58 11.99 -10.94
N ASN A 294 -13.73 12.80 -10.32
CA ASN A 294 -14.13 13.74 -9.26
C ASN A 294 -14.17 15.17 -9.81
N LEU A 295 -15.37 15.73 -9.87
CA LEU A 295 -15.59 17.09 -10.37
C LEU A 295 -14.84 18.17 -9.58
N LYS A 296 -14.68 18.02 -8.27
CA LYS A 296 -13.87 18.94 -7.44
C LYS A 296 -12.40 18.96 -7.83
N LYS A 297 -11.87 17.86 -8.40
CA LYS A 297 -10.51 17.81 -8.92
C LYS A 297 -10.38 18.40 -10.31
N ILE A 298 -11.45 18.41 -11.08
CA ILE A 298 -11.52 19.08 -12.39
C ILE A 298 -11.68 20.57 -12.20
N ILE A 299 -12.57 20.98 -11.28
CA ILE A 299 -12.90 22.38 -10.97
C ILE A 299 -12.71 22.59 -9.47
N PRO A 300 -11.48 22.82 -8.99
CA PRO A 300 -11.23 23.06 -7.58
C PRO A 300 -11.69 24.47 -7.13
N ASP A 301 -11.72 25.43 -8.04
CA ASP A 301 -12.15 26.81 -7.80
C ASP A 301 -12.99 27.32 -8.98
N ASP A 302 -14.28 27.46 -8.75
CA ASP A 302 -15.26 27.92 -9.76
C ASP A 302 -15.24 29.44 -9.99
N SER A 303 -14.48 30.21 -9.21
CA SER A 303 -14.25 31.63 -9.40
C SER A 303 -13.25 31.92 -10.53
N ILE A 304 -12.46 30.93 -10.92
CA ILE A 304 -11.49 31.02 -12.01
C ILE A 304 -12.18 30.72 -13.34
N SER A 305 -11.75 31.41 -14.41
CA SER A 305 -12.28 31.19 -15.77
C SER A 305 -11.60 30.00 -16.46
N ILE A 306 -12.27 29.39 -17.46
CA ILE A 306 -11.69 28.34 -18.30
C ILE A 306 -10.38 28.81 -18.96
N ALA A 307 -10.33 30.04 -19.45
CA ALA A 307 -9.13 30.59 -20.06
C ALA A 307 -7.94 30.69 -19.09
N GLN A 308 -8.20 30.92 -17.82
CA GLN A 308 -7.19 31.01 -16.75
C GLN A 308 -6.81 29.64 -16.16
N GLY A 309 -7.43 28.55 -16.64
CA GLY A 309 -7.14 27.20 -16.20
C GLY A 309 -8.08 26.66 -15.13
N GLY A 310 -9.28 27.22 -14.99
CA GLY A 310 -10.31 26.74 -14.06
C GLY A 310 -10.74 25.30 -14.32
N LEU A 311 -10.56 24.77 -15.55
CA LEU A 311 -10.59 23.35 -15.85
C LEU A 311 -9.16 22.78 -15.78
N VAL A 312 -8.76 22.32 -14.61
CA VAL A 312 -7.37 21.92 -14.32
C VAL A 312 -6.79 20.90 -15.31
N PRO A 313 -7.54 19.87 -15.79
CA PRO A 313 -7.03 18.91 -16.78
C PRO A 313 -6.57 19.55 -18.08
N LEU A 314 -7.15 20.67 -18.47
CA LEU A 314 -6.82 21.38 -19.71
C LEU A 314 -5.70 22.42 -19.50
N GLY A 315 -5.54 22.94 -18.28
CA GLY A 315 -4.63 24.03 -17.94
C GLY A 315 -5.12 25.38 -18.48
N THR A 316 -4.19 26.33 -18.65
CA THR A 316 -4.51 27.66 -19.25
C THR A 316 -4.76 27.56 -20.76
N LYS A 317 -5.55 28.49 -21.31
CA LYS A 317 -5.92 28.52 -22.72
C LYS A 317 -4.71 28.33 -23.64
N LYS A 318 -4.81 27.33 -24.54
CA LYS A 318 -3.81 27.02 -25.57
C LYS A 318 -4.48 26.89 -26.93
N THR A 319 -3.72 27.01 -28.01
CA THR A 319 -4.18 26.74 -29.38
C THR A 319 -4.27 25.24 -29.63
N SER A 320 -5.13 24.53 -28.89
CA SER A 320 -5.35 23.06 -29.03
C SER A 320 -6.72 22.80 -29.66
N TRP A 321 -6.87 21.60 -30.20
CA TRP A 321 -8.13 21.15 -30.78
C TRP A 321 -9.26 21.15 -29.74
N THR A 322 -9.00 20.66 -28.54
CA THR A 322 -9.95 20.64 -27.44
C THR A 322 -10.45 22.04 -27.06
N TYR A 323 -9.55 23.01 -27.00
CA TYR A 323 -9.95 24.40 -26.73
C TYR A 323 -10.83 25.00 -27.85
N LYS A 324 -10.58 24.65 -29.13
CA LYS A 324 -11.46 25.05 -30.24
C LYS A 324 -12.86 24.43 -30.13
N GLN A 325 -12.96 23.20 -29.70
CA GLN A 325 -14.25 22.54 -29.42
C GLN A 325 -15.00 23.30 -28.32
N ILE A 326 -14.33 23.60 -27.20
CA ILE A 326 -14.93 24.31 -26.07
C ILE A 326 -15.33 25.76 -26.48
N GLU A 327 -14.53 26.44 -27.30
CA GLU A 327 -14.90 27.77 -27.84
C GLU A 327 -16.17 27.73 -28.69
N THR A 328 -16.36 26.66 -29.44
CA THR A 328 -17.57 26.45 -30.23
C THR A 328 -18.78 26.22 -29.34
N ILE A 329 -18.63 25.36 -28.31
CA ILE A 329 -19.65 25.12 -27.29
C ILE A 329 -20.00 26.42 -26.56
N ALA A 330 -19.00 27.24 -26.19
CA ALA A 330 -19.20 28.50 -25.52
C ALA A 330 -20.07 29.46 -26.36
N LYS A 331 -19.83 29.54 -27.69
CA LYS A 331 -20.66 30.31 -28.61
C LYS A 331 -22.11 29.79 -28.71
N CYS A 332 -22.29 28.48 -28.78
CA CYS A 332 -23.62 27.85 -28.83
C CYS A 332 -24.45 28.08 -27.56
N TYR A 333 -23.81 28.10 -26.40
CA TYR A 333 -24.46 28.28 -25.11
C TYR A 333 -24.31 29.68 -24.50
N HIS A 334 -23.85 30.67 -25.31
CA HIS A 334 -23.79 32.11 -24.98
C HIS A 334 -23.00 32.44 -23.73
N PHE A 335 -21.76 31.96 -23.61
CA PHE A 335 -20.80 32.34 -22.58
C PHE A 335 -19.40 32.53 -23.17
N GLU A 336 -18.52 33.24 -22.46
CA GLU A 336 -17.12 33.42 -22.83
C GLU A 336 -16.20 32.54 -21.98
N LEU A 337 -15.07 32.10 -22.57
CA LEU A 337 -14.05 31.33 -21.82
C LEU A 337 -13.37 32.15 -20.72
N THR A 338 -13.53 33.49 -20.75
CA THR A 338 -13.05 34.44 -19.74
C THR A 338 -13.99 34.59 -18.56
N ASP A 339 -15.23 34.06 -18.66
CA ASP A 339 -16.18 34.10 -17.57
C ASP A 339 -15.77 33.14 -16.45
N PRO A 340 -15.94 33.52 -15.18
CA PRO A 340 -15.81 32.57 -14.06
C PRO A 340 -16.72 31.37 -14.25
N ILE A 341 -16.23 30.15 -13.93
CA ILE A 341 -16.96 28.89 -14.16
C ILE A 341 -18.35 28.93 -13.53
N ARG A 342 -18.49 29.51 -12.33
CA ARG A 342 -19.79 29.66 -11.63
C ARG A 342 -20.83 30.50 -12.39
N LYS A 343 -20.42 31.30 -13.38
CA LYS A 343 -21.31 32.13 -14.20
C LYS A 343 -21.72 31.45 -15.53
N ILE A 344 -21.09 30.34 -15.87
CA ILE A 344 -21.35 29.60 -17.10
C ILE A 344 -22.73 28.92 -16.96
N PRO A 345 -23.59 28.97 -17.99
CA PRO A 345 -24.87 28.29 -17.98
C PRO A 345 -24.73 26.79 -17.70
N THR A 346 -25.57 26.23 -16.82
CA THR A 346 -25.51 24.83 -16.39
C THR A 346 -25.49 23.84 -17.56
N LYS A 347 -26.31 24.08 -18.60
CA LYS A 347 -26.31 23.26 -19.82
C LYS A 347 -24.99 23.30 -20.57
N GLY A 348 -24.34 24.46 -20.68
CA GLY A 348 -23.05 24.60 -21.34
C GLY A 348 -21.94 23.87 -20.58
N MET A 349 -21.94 23.96 -19.24
CA MET A 349 -21.00 23.23 -18.39
C MET A 349 -21.25 21.70 -18.41
N GLU A 350 -22.51 21.28 -18.45
CA GLU A 350 -22.88 19.86 -18.57
C GLU A 350 -22.36 19.23 -19.87
N VAL A 351 -22.48 19.97 -20.99
CA VAL A 351 -21.90 19.53 -22.28
C VAL A 351 -20.38 19.45 -22.22
N ILE A 352 -19.70 20.41 -21.57
CA ILE A 352 -18.24 20.37 -21.42
C ILE A 352 -17.81 19.17 -20.56
N LEU A 353 -18.54 18.85 -19.51
CA LEU A 353 -18.17 17.78 -18.59
C LEU A 353 -18.57 16.40 -19.13
N LYS A 354 -19.85 16.23 -19.53
CA LYS A 354 -20.42 14.93 -19.90
C LYS A 354 -20.50 14.66 -21.40
N GLY A 355 -20.29 15.69 -22.22
CA GLY A 355 -20.43 15.59 -23.66
C GLY A 355 -21.87 15.80 -24.16
N SER A 356 -22.05 15.72 -25.47
CA SER A 356 -23.35 15.86 -26.15
C SER A 356 -23.36 15.03 -27.43
N GLN A 357 -24.53 14.50 -27.77
CA GLN A 357 -24.79 13.86 -29.07
C GLN A 357 -25.05 14.90 -30.19
N GLU A 358 -25.17 16.19 -29.84
CA GLU A 358 -25.29 17.27 -30.81
C GLU A 358 -23.98 17.45 -31.57
N LYS A 359 -24.08 17.65 -32.89
CA LYS A 359 -22.92 17.86 -33.74
C LYS A 359 -22.56 19.36 -33.80
N PHE A 360 -21.41 19.68 -33.28
CA PHE A 360 -20.86 21.05 -33.33
C PHE A 360 -20.05 21.25 -34.61
N GLU A 361 -20.27 22.38 -35.28
CA GLU A 361 -19.52 22.80 -36.49
C GLU A 361 -18.26 23.57 -36.09
N ILE A 362 -17.11 22.93 -36.21
CA ILE A 362 -15.81 23.52 -35.83
C ILE A 362 -15.04 23.94 -37.08
N PRO A 363 -14.81 25.24 -37.29
CA PRO A 363 -13.96 25.69 -38.35
C PRO A 363 -12.49 25.45 -38.02
N SER A 364 -11.78 24.76 -38.87
CA SER A 364 -10.34 24.56 -38.76
C SER A 364 -9.64 25.04 -40.04
N ALA A 365 -8.76 26.00 -39.89
CA ALA A 365 -7.89 26.48 -40.97
C ALA A 365 -6.54 25.75 -40.92
N VAL A 366 -6.24 24.97 -41.96
CA VAL A 366 -4.95 24.30 -42.14
C VAL A 366 -4.44 24.72 -43.52
N LEU A 367 -3.27 25.30 -43.58
CA LEU A 367 -2.63 25.77 -44.83
C LEU A 367 -3.50 26.71 -45.68
N GLY A 368 -4.26 27.61 -45.03
CA GLY A 368 -5.10 28.61 -45.76
C GLY A 368 -6.45 28.09 -46.25
N ILE A 369 -6.79 26.82 -46.03
CA ILE A 369 -8.08 26.24 -46.37
C ILE A 369 -8.89 26.05 -45.10
N THR A 370 -10.04 26.72 -45.00
CA THR A 370 -10.98 26.53 -43.90
C THR A 370 -11.89 25.36 -44.19
N ARG A 371 -11.79 24.29 -43.39
CA ARG A 371 -12.71 23.17 -43.40
C ARG A 371 -13.56 23.19 -42.16
N THR A 372 -14.86 22.93 -42.30
CA THR A 372 -15.79 22.76 -41.16
C THR A 372 -15.97 21.29 -40.87
N TYR A 373 -15.68 20.91 -39.63
CA TYR A 373 -15.87 19.54 -39.13
C TYR A 373 -17.12 19.50 -38.28
N LYS A 374 -18.00 18.52 -38.55
CA LYS A 374 -19.15 18.22 -37.69
C LYS A 374 -18.75 17.12 -36.73
N ILE A 375 -18.60 17.45 -35.46
CA ILE A 375 -18.10 16.49 -34.42
C ILE A 375 -18.99 16.61 -33.19
N ASP A 376 -19.32 15.46 -32.61
CA ASP A 376 -19.85 15.32 -31.26
C ASP A 376 -18.71 15.54 -30.24
N PHE A 377 -19.05 16.15 -29.13
CA PHE A 377 -18.10 16.36 -28.03
C PHE A 377 -18.31 15.29 -26.96
N GLU A 378 -17.30 14.44 -26.75
CA GLU A 378 -17.38 13.29 -25.83
C GLU A 378 -17.42 13.69 -24.35
N GLY A 379 -17.05 14.92 -24.00
CA GLY A 379 -17.00 15.40 -22.63
C GLY A 379 -15.68 15.11 -21.91
N LEU A 380 -15.40 15.94 -20.92
CA LEU A 380 -14.13 15.88 -20.20
C LEU A 380 -14.05 14.68 -19.25
N GLU A 381 -15.20 14.26 -18.69
CA GLU A 381 -15.28 13.07 -17.83
C GLU A 381 -14.92 11.82 -18.63
N HIS A 382 -15.57 11.63 -19.78
CA HIS A 382 -15.28 10.49 -20.66
C HIS A 382 -13.85 10.51 -21.19
N TYR A 383 -13.33 11.66 -21.53
CA TYR A 383 -11.93 11.81 -21.96
C TYR A 383 -10.93 11.40 -20.87
N ILE A 384 -11.20 11.72 -19.60
CA ILE A 384 -10.35 11.29 -18.47
C ILE A 384 -10.49 9.79 -18.22
N GLU A 385 -11.71 9.25 -18.29
CA GLU A 385 -11.98 7.82 -18.10
C GLU A 385 -11.34 6.96 -19.18
N SER A 386 -11.52 7.32 -20.45
CA SER A 386 -10.87 6.62 -21.56
C SER A 386 -9.34 6.74 -21.52
N SER A 387 -8.82 7.93 -21.16
CA SER A 387 -7.39 8.12 -20.91
C SER A 387 -6.84 7.27 -19.75
N TYR A 388 -7.67 6.89 -18.78
CA TYR A 388 -7.27 5.99 -17.70
C TYR A 388 -7.32 4.53 -18.12
N GLU A 389 -8.36 4.11 -18.82
CA GLU A 389 -8.59 2.71 -19.23
C GLU A 389 -7.72 2.27 -20.40
N GLU A 390 -7.61 3.12 -21.43
CA GLU A 390 -6.94 2.84 -22.71
C GLU A 390 -5.54 3.47 -22.80
N ALA A 391 -4.96 3.88 -21.67
CA ALA A 391 -3.69 4.59 -21.63
C ALA A 391 -2.57 3.85 -22.36
N ALA A 392 -2.06 4.43 -23.43
CA ALA A 392 -0.87 3.95 -24.15
C ALA A 392 0.43 4.01 -23.32
N THR A 393 0.47 4.85 -22.29
CA THR A 393 1.64 5.03 -21.42
C THR A 393 1.25 5.17 -19.96
N ALA A 394 2.15 4.72 -19.04
CA ALA A 394 1.98 4.91 -17.60
C ALA A 394 1.85 6.39 -17.19
N SER A 395 2.39 7.31 -17.97
CA SER A 395 2.30 8.75 -17.73
C SER A 395 0.89 9.28 -17.94
N ILE A 396 0.20 8.87 -19.01
CA ILE A 396 -1.19 9.25 -19.29
C ILE A 396 -2.11 8.68 -18.22
N LYS A 397 -1.93 7.41 -17.84
CA LYS A 397 -2.70 6.78 -16.77
C LYS A 397 -2.54 7.51 -15.45
N ARG A 398 -1.31 7.92 -15.10
CA ARG A 398 -1.03 8.70 -13.90
C ARG A 398 -1.67 10.08 -13.95
N TRP A 399 -1.63 10.74 -15.12
CA TRP A 399 -2.29 12.03 -15.30
C TRP A 399 -3.80 11.91 -15.09
N ALA A 400 -4.47 10.96 -15.73
CA ALA A 400 -5.91 10.73 -15.57
C ALA A 400 -6.28 10.39 -14.11
N SER A 401 -5.48 9.54 -13.45
CA SER A 401 -5.72 9.16 -12.06
C SER A 401 -5.70 10.33 -11.06
N ASN A 402 -5.04 11.46 -11.39
CA ASN A 402 -5.06 12.65 -10.54
C ASN A 402 -6.46 13.27 -10.41
N TYR A 403 -7.34 13.04 -11.38
CA TYR A 403 -8.69 13.61 -11.46
C TYR A 403 -9.78 12.61 -11.06
N MET A 404 -9.38 11.42 -10.63
CA MET A 404 -10.31 10.35 -10.25
C MET A 404 -10.21 10.01 -8.76
N ASP A 405 -11.28 9.46 -8.21
CA ASP A 405 -11.33 8.85 -6.90
C ASP A 405 -11.70 7.37 -7.01
N SER A 406 -11.31 6.61 -5.99
CA SER A 406 -11.59 5.19 -5.91
C SER A 406 -12.81 4.95 -5.03
N TYR A 407 -13.82 4.26 -5.56
CA TYR A 407 -15.02 3.85 -4.86
C TYR A 407 -15.10 2.33 -4.83
N LEU A 408 -15.80 1.79 -3.85
CA LEU A 408 -16.07 0.35 -3.82
C LEU A 408 -16.83 -0.06 -5.09
N CYS A 409 -16.46 -1.18 -5.67
CA CYS A 409 -17.12 -1.69 -6.88
C CYS A 409 -18.57 -2.02 -6.59
N GLU A 410 -19.50 -1.47 -7.36
CA GLU A 410 -20.94 -1.69 -7.22
C GLU A 410 -21.33 -3.16 -7.44
N GLY A 411 -20.65 -3.84 -8.37
CA GLY A 411 -20.94 -5.23 -8.71
C GLY A 411 -20.49 -6.24 -7.64
N CYS A 412 -19.36 -6.03 -7.00
CA CYS A 412 -18.84 -7.00 -6.02
C CYS A 412 -18.74 -6.43 -4.59
N LYS A 413 -19.09 -5.17 -4.37
CA LYS A 413 -19.05 -4.49 -3.05
C LYS A 413 -17.71 -4.66 -2.32
N GLY A 414 -16.61 -4.69 -3.10
CA GLY A 414 -15.25 -4.84 -2.57
C GLY A 414 -14.72 -6.27 -2.48
N SER A 415 -15.55 -7.32 -2.65
CA SER A 415 -15.12 -8.73 -2.56
C SER A 415 -14.15 -9.16 -3.67
N ARG A 416 -14.06 -8.41 -4.78
CA ARG A 416 -13.25 -8.67 -5.98
C ARG A 416 -13.67 -9.89 -6.81
N LEU A 417 -14.61 -10.71 -6.32
CA LEU A 417 -15.02 -11.98 -6.88
C LEU A 417 -16.38 -11.87 -7.59
N ARG A 418 -16.66 -12.85 -8.42
CA ARG A 418 -17.99 -13.07 -9.02
C ARG A 418 -18.96 -13.53 -7.96
N GLU A 419 -20.24 -13.30 -8.21
CA GLU A 419 -21.34 -13.70 -7.34
C GLU A 419 -21.40 -15.22 -7.12
N GLU A 420 -21.15 -16.02 -8.16
CA GLU A 420 -21.13 -17.47 -8.07
C GLU A 420 -20.08 -17.96 -7.07
N ALA A 421 -18.88 -17.37 -7.06
CA ALA A 421 -17.83 -17.72 -6.13
C ALA A 421 -18.16 -17.39 -4.67
N LEU A 422 -18.96 -16.34 -4.44
CA LEU A 422 -19.42 -15.93 -3.11
C LEU A 422 -20.55 -16.81 -2.56
N ASN A 423 -21.17 -17.63 -3.41
CA ASN A 423 -22.20 -18.56 -2.99
C ASN A 423 -21.69 -19.97 -2.61
N TYR A 424 -20.37 -20.17 -2.57
CA TYR A 424 -19.77 -21.28 -1.87
C TYR A 424 -19.55 -20.92 -0.40
N ARG A 425 -19.99 -21.79 0.50
CA ARG A 425 -19.92 -21.56 1.96
C ARG A 425 -19.24 -22.70 2.69
N LEU A 426 -18.48 -22.34 3.72
CA LEU A 426 -17.97 -23.22 4.75
C LEU A 426 -18.49 -22.71 6.10
N ASN A 427 -19.17 -23.55 6.86
CA ASN A 427 -19.78 -23.17 8.14
C ASN A 427 -20.52 -21.80 8.04
N ASN A 428 -21.38 -21.63 7.01
CA ASN A 428 -22.15 -20.44 6.67
C ASN A 428 -21.37 -19.18 6.23
N CYS A 429 -20.05 -19.22 6.20
CA CYS A 429 -19.20 -18.11 5.72
C CYS A 429 -18.75 -18.35 4.29
N ASN A 430 -18.78 -17.33 3.45
CA ASN A 430 -18.15 -17.34 2.14
C ASN A 430 -16.69 -16.88 2.22
N ILE A 431 -15.95 -17.00 1.10
CA ILE A 431 -14.52 -16.64 1.08
C ILE A 431 -14.28 -15.15 1.34
N ALA A 432 -15.18 -14.25 0.93
CA ALA A 432 -15.04 -12.82 1.17
C ALA A 432 -15.26 -12.46 2.64
N ASP A 433 -16.16 -13.17 3.32
CA ASP A 433 -16.37 -13.02 4.77
C ASP A 433 -15.09 -13.39 5.53
N LEU A 434 -14.46 -14.53 5.19
CA LEU A 434 -13.23 -14.98 5.85
C LEU A 434 -12.06 -14.03 5.64
N VAL A 435 -11.82 -13.58 4.41
CA VAL A 435 -10.70 -12.67 4.14
C VAL A 435 -10.95 -11.26 4.67
N GLY A 436 -12.20 -10.94 5.03
CA GLY A 436 -12.59 -9.69 5.67
C GLY A 436 -12.53 -9.72 7.20
N MET A 437 -12.29 -10.88 7.81
CA MET A 437 -12.07 -11.01 9.27
C MET A 437 -10.69 -10.48 9.65
N ASP A 438 -10.57 -9.96 10.88
CA ASP A 438 -9.27 -9.70 11.48
C ASP A 438 -8.52 -11.04 11.68
N LEU A 439 -7.19 -11.07 11.52
CA LEU A 439 -6.41 -12.33 11.53
C LEU A 439 -6.63 -13.16 12.80
N LYS A 440 -6.84 -12.51 13.96
CA LYS A 440 -7.13 -13.18 15.22
C LYS A 440 -8.48 -13.91 15.18
N ASP A 441 -9.51 -13.26 14.66
CA ASP A 441 -10.85 -13.83 14.55
C ASP A 441 -10.86 -14.96 13.49
N LEU A 442 -10.12 -14.77 12.38
CA LEU A 442 -9.92 -15.80 11.36
C LEU A 442 -9.22 -17.05 11.96
N TYR A 443 -8.18 -16.85 12.78
CA TYR A 443 -7.49 -17.98 13.44
C TYR A 443 -8.42 -18.77 14.34
N THR A 444 -9.25 -18.08 15.12
CA THR A 444 -10.26 -18.72 15.99
C THR A 444 -11.25 -19.51 15.14
N TRP A 445 -11.80 -18.91 14.10
CA TRP A 445 -12.75 -19.56 13.19
C TRP A 445 -12.16 -20.80 12.51
N ILE A 446 -10.91 -20.73 12.01
CA ILE A 446 -10.19 -21.87 11.40
C ILE A 446 -9.95 -22.99 12.43
N SER A 447 -9.67 -22.63 13.68
CA SER A 447 -9.44 -23.61 14.75
C SER A 447 -10.72 -24.38 15.14
N GLU A 448 -11.86 -23.72 15.06
CA GLU A 448 -13.17 -24.31 15.36
C GLU A 448 -13.77 -25.06 14.15
N LEU A 449 -13.31 -24.80 12.93
CA LEU A 449 -13.86 -25.39 11.70
C LEU A 449 -13.84 -26.93 11.72
N ASP A 450 -12.83 -27.54 12.32
CA ASP A 450 -12.72 -29.02 12.44
C ASP A 450 -13.96 -29.65 13.05
N GLN A 451 -14.69 -28.94 13.92
CA GLN A 451 -15.88 -29.48 14.60
C GLN A 451 -17.10 -29.52 13.68
N SER A 452 -17.14 -28.67 12.64
CA SER A 452 -18.27 -28.56 11.72
C SER A 452 -18.15 -29.42 10.46
N LEU A 453 -16.96 -30.00 10.20
CA LEU A 453 -16.70 -30.82 9.02
C LEU A 453 -17.07 -32.29 9.27
N ASN A 454 -17.61 -32.97 8.24
CA ASN A 454 -17.83 -34.41 8.26
C ASN A 454 -16.50 -35.19 8.14
N ALA A 455 -16.53 -36.52 8.35
CA ALA A 455 -15.32 -37.37 8.40
C ALA A 455 -14.49 -37.35 7.10
N ASN A 456 -15.13 -37.21 5.93
CA ASN A 456 -14.46 -37.14 4.63
C ASN A 456 -13.88 -35.75 4.39
N GLU A 457 -14.63 -34.71 4.70
CA GLU A 457 -14.18 -33.32 4.62
C GLU A 457 -12.98 -33.07 5.52
N LYS A 458 -12.98 -33.64 6.76
CA LYS A 458 -11.83 -33.57 7.67
C LYS A 458 -10.57 -34.15 7.07
N LYS A 459 -10.65 -35.33 6.46
CA LYS A 459 -9.49 -35.97 5.82
C LYS A 459 -8.91 -35.10 4.70
N ILE A 460 -9.76 -34.44 3.92
CA ILE A 460 -9.35 -33.56 2.83
C ILE A 460 -8.76 -32.26 3.36
N ALA A 461 -9.36 -31.68 4.39
CA ALA A 461 -9.00 -30.37 4.93
C ALA A 461 -7.77 -30.38 5.85
N THR A 462 -7.41 -31.51 6.48
CA THR A 462 -6.40 -31.59 7.55
C THR A 462 -5.08 -30.89 7.21
N GLU A 463 -4.45 -31.24 6.10
CA GLU A 463 -3.16 -30.64 5.71
C GLU A 463 -3.31 -29.17 5.33
N ILE A 464 -4.41 -28.79 4.68
CA ILE A 464 -4.69 -27.40 4.29
C ILE A 464 -4.88 -26.53 5.54
N LEU A 465 -5.65 -27.00 6.50
CA LEU A 465 -5.91 -26.28 7.76
C LEU A 465 -4.65 -26.14 8.61
N LYS A 466 -3.80 -27.17 8.64
CA LYS A 466 -2.51 -27.12 9.31
C LYS A 466 -1.64 -25.99 8.76
N GLU A 467 -1.49 -25.91 7.43
CA GLU A 467 -0.72 -24.87 6.77
C GLU A 467 -1.29 -23.45 7.02
N ILE A 468 -2.62 -23.32 7.01
CA ILE A 468 -3.28 -22.03 7.31
C ILE A 468 -3.01 -21.62 8.76
N ARG A 469 -3.15 -22.54 9.75
CA ARG A 469 -2.93 -22.27 11.17
C ARG A 469 -1.50 -21.81 11.44
N VAL A 470 -0.52 -22.54 10.94
CA VAL A 470 0.89 -22.19 11.12
C VAL A 470 1.21 -20.79 10.60
N ARG A 471 0.75 -20.45 9.39
CA ARG A 471 0.98 -19.11 8.82
C ARG A 471 0.25 -18.01 9.58
N LEU A 472 -0.97 -18.28 10.03
CA LEU A 472 -1.71 -17.34 10.88
C LEU A 472 -1.00 -17.10 12.21
N GLU A 473 -0.51 -18.15 12.88
CA GLU A 473 0.25 -18.04 14.13
C GLU A 473 1.47 -17.14 13.99
N PHE A 474 2.24 -17.26 12.89
CA PHE A 474 3.39 -16.38 12.67
C PHE A 474 2.97 -14.92 12.49
N LEU A 475 1.85 -14.65 11.80
CA LEU A 475 1.35 -13.28 11.66
C LEU A 475 0.86 -12.69 12.99
N LEU A 476 0.24 -13.53 13.84
CA LEU A 476 -0.19 -13.12 15.18
C LEU A 476 1.00 -12.85 16.10
N ASN A 477 2.03 -13.69 16.02
CA ASN A 477 3.25 -13.55 16.84
C ASN A 477 4.04 -12.28 16.53
N VAL A 478 3.98 -11.76 15.31
CA VAL A 478 4.60 -10.46 14.96
C VAL A 478 3.67 -9.26 15.19
N GLY A 479 2.54 -9.44 15.90
CA GLY A 479 1.64 -8.34 16.28
C GLY A 479 0.78 -7.79 15.15
N LEU A 480 0.36 -8.62 14.18
CA LEU A 480 -0.50 -8.25 13.06
C LEU A 480 -1.94 -8.75 13.20
N ASP A 481 -2.39 -9.00 14.41
CA ASP A 481 -3.68 -9.58 14.77
C ASP A 481 -4.90 -8.79 14.24
N TYR A 482 -4.76 -7.49 14.05
CA TYR A 482 -5.79 -6.56 13.56
C TYR A 482 -5.89 -6.46 12.03
N LEU A 483 -4.95 -7.04 11.26
CA LEU A 483 -4.99 -6.98 9.80
C LEU A 483 -6.03 -7.93 9.22
N GLN A 484 -6.49 -7.61 8.00
CA GLN A 484 -7.38 -8.43 7.21
C GLN A 484 -6.67 -8.92 5.94
N LEU A 485 -6.98 -10.14 5.50
CA LEU A 485 -6.33 -10.74 4.32
C LEU A 485 -6.66 -10.00 3.01
N ASN A 486 -7.83 -9.36 2.91
CA ASN A 486 -8.26 -8.58 1.74
C ASN A 486 -7.61 -7.19 1.67
N ARG A 487 -6.92 -6.74 2.73
CA ARG A 487 -6.28 -5.42 2.76
C ARG A 487 -5.22 -5.31 1.68
N SER A 488 -5.29 -4.22 0.89
CA SER A 488 -4.35 -3.96 -0.20
C SER A 488 -2.95 -3.70 0.34
N SER A 489 -1.93 -4.27 -0.29
CA SER A 489 -0.52 -4.02 0.06
C SER A 489 -0.11 -2.55 -0.02
N LYS A 490 -0.77 -1.76 -0.87
CA LYS A 490 -0.53 -0.32 -1.00
C LYS A 490 -0.95 0.49 0.23
N SER A 491 -1.88 -0.03 1.03
CA SER A 491 -2.39 0.64 2.23
C SER A 491 -1.62 0.26 3.50
N LEU A 492 -0.66 -0.65 3.39
CA LEU A 492 0.18 -1.06 4.51
C LEU A 492 1.22 0.01 4.83
N SER A 493 1.47 0.24 6.11
CA SER A 493 2.63 0.99 6.57
C SER A 493 3.93 0.23 6.27
N GLY A 494 5.07 0.92 6.30
CA GLY A 494 6.38 0.29 6.13
C GLY A 494 6.62 -0.85 7.11
N GLY A 495 6.33 -0.63 8.39
CA GLY A 495 6.47 -1.64 9.44
C GLY A 495 5.51 -2.82 9.28
N GLU A 496 4.23 -2.60 8.91
CA GLU A 496 3.29 -3.70 8.63
C GLU A 496 3.80 -4.59 7.50
N ALA A 497 4.25 -4.00 6.39
CA ALA A 497 4.78 -4.74 5.25
C ALA A 497 6.05 -5.54 5.61
N GLN A 498 6.93 -4.97 6.43
CA GLN A 498 8.13 -5.62 6.92
C GLN A 498 7.81 -6.81 7.82
N ARG A 499 6.88 -6.66 8.78
CA ARG A 499 6.45 -7.74 9.66
C ARG A 499 5.74 -8.88 8.92
N ILE A 500 4.95 -8.58 7.89
CA ILE A 500 4.37 -9.61 7.01
C ILE A 500 5.48 -10.46 6.38
N ARG A 501 6.54 -9.82 5.87
CA ARG A 501 7.69 -10.54 5.31
C ARG A 501 8.42 -11.36 6.36
N LEU A 502 8.64 -10.77 7.54
CA LEU A 502 9.26 -11.48 8.65
C LEU A 502 8.46 -12.74 9.01
N ALA A 503 7.14 -12.62 9.18
CA ALA A 503 6.25 -13.76 9.45
C ALA A 503 6.33 -14.83 8.36
N THR A 504 6.37 -14.42 7.07
CA THR A 504 6.50 -15.34 5.94
C THR A 504 7.85 -16.07 5.96
N GLN A 505 8.94 -15.37 6.32
CA GLN A 505 10.27 -15.97 6.41
C GLN A 505 10.40 -16.93 7.60
N ILE A 506 9.86 -16.57 8.77
CA ILE A 506 9.78 -17.49 9.93
C ILE A 506 9.00 -18.74 9.54
N GLY A 507 7.89 -18.57 8.82
CA GLY A 507 7.05 -19.66 8.32
C GLY A 507 7.76 -20.61 7.34
N SER A 508 8.82 -20.16 6.67
CA SER A 508 9.63 -21.02 5.79
C SER A 508 10.50 -22.03 6.53
N GLN A 509 10.71 -21.86 7.84
CA GLN A 509 11.53 -22.70 8.71
C GLN A 509 12.95 -22.96 8.19
N LEU A 510 13.52 -21.99 7.46
CA LEU A 510 14.90 -22.09 6.97
C LEU A 510 15.89 -22.07 8.15
N VAL A 511 16.95 -22.88 8.06
CA VAL A 511 17.99 -23.04 9.08
C VAL A 511 19.36 -22.69 8.47
N GLY A 512 20.24 -22.12 9.31
CA GLY A 512 21.60 -21.75 8.89
C GLY A 512 21.68 -20.53 7.99
N VAL A 513 20.66 -19.67 8.01
CA VAL A 513 20.55 -18.43 7.25
C VAL A 513 20.97 -17.23 8.13
N LEU A 514 21.50 -16.19 7.50
CA LEU A 514 21.71 -14.88 8.13
C LEU A 514 20.57 -13.95 7.75
N TYR A 515 19.74 -13.59 8.72
CA TYR A 515 18.70 -12.57 8.56
C TYR A 515 19.23 -11.20 8.94
N ILE A 516 18.98 -10.19 8.09
CA ILE A 516 19.33 -8.79 8.36
C ILE A 516 18.04 -7.98 8.29
N LEU A 517 17.69 -7.31 9.40
CA LEU A 517 16.47 -6.52 9.53
C LEU A 517 16.79 -5.05 9.76
N ASP A 518 16.02 -4.17 9.13
CA ASP A 518 16.15 -2.71 9.27
C ASP A 518 15.01 -2.17 10.13
N GLU A 519 15.31 -1.80 11.36
CA GLU A 519 14.37 -1.18 12.30
C GLU A 519 12.99 -1.87 12.37
N PRO A 520 12.90 -3.18 12.70
CA PRO A 520 11.64 -3.91 12.64
C PRO A 520 10.62 -3.47 13.72
N SER A 521 11.04 -2.73 14.76
CA SER A 521 10.16 -2.17 15.80
C SER A 521 9.36 -0.94 15.37
N ILE A 522 9.62 -0.41 14.17
CA ILE A 522 8.98 0.83 13.68
C ILE A 522 7.46 0.75 13.69
N GLY A 523 6.83 1.81 14.25
CA GLY A 523 5.38 1.96 14.32
C GLY A 523 4.71 0.91 15.23
N LEU A 524 5.49 0.23 16.07
CA LEU A 524 4.98 -0.67 17.09
C LEU A 524 4.69 0.07 18.40
N HIS A 525 3.58 -0.29 19.01
CA HIS A 525 3.37 -0.02 20.42
C HIS A 525 4.26 -0.96 21.25
N GLN A 526 4.69 -0.53 22.45
CA GLN A 526 5.56 -1.34 23.30
C GLN A 526 5.03 -2.74 23.58
N ARG A 527 3.72 -2.92 23.72
CA ARG A 527 3.08 -4.23 23.85
C ARG A 527 3.41 -5.18 22.68
N ASP A 528 3.43 -4.66 21.47
CA ASP A 528 3.64 -5.47 20.27
C ASP A 528 5.14 -5.70 20.01
N ASN A 529 6.01 -4.83 20.58
CA ASN A 529 7.46 -4.95 20.52
C ASN A 529 7.96 -6.20 21.25
N ASP A 530 7.41 -6.53 22.42
CA ASP A 530 7.73 -7.76 23.14
C ASP A 530 7.49 -9.01 22.30
N ARG A 531 6.37 -9.05 21.54
CA ARG A 531 6.05 -10.17 20.65
C ARG A 531 7.05 -10.29 19.48
N LEU A 532 7.45 -9.14 18.94
CA LEU A 532 8.46 -9.09 17.88
C LEU A 532 9.80 -9.64 18.39
N ILE A 533 10.24 -9.22 19.57
CA ILE A 533 11.49 -9.72 20.21
C ILE A 533 11.43 -11.24 20.36
N GLN A 534 10.32 -11.79 20.89
CA GLN A 534 10.16 -13.23 21.03
C GLN A 534 10.20 -13.97 19.67
N SER A 535 9.64 -13.37 18.62
CA SER A 535 9.67 -13.94 17.27
C SER A 535 11.09 -13.99 16.69
N LEU A 536 11.90 -12.94 16.95
CA LEU A 536 13.33 -12.88 16.52
C LEU A 536 14.19 -13.89 17.30
N LEU A 537 13.94 -14.04 18.61
CA LEU A 537 14.59 -15.05 19.43
C LEU A 537 14.24 -16.46 18.96
N ALA A 538 12.95 -16.74 18.65
CA ALA A 538 12.55 -18.00 18.08
C ALA A 538 13.21 -18.29 16.72
N LEU A 539 13.38 -17.27 15.86
CA LEU A 539 14.08 -17.39 14.59
C LEU A 539 15.57 -17.73 14.79
N ARG A 540 16.22 -17.13 15.79
CA ARG A 540 17.58 -17.46 16.22
C ARG A 540 17.66 -18.90 16.72
N ASP A 541 16.73 -19.30 17.58
CA ASP A 541 16.72 -20.63 18.22
C ASP A 541 16.52 -21.80 17.23
N LEU A 542 15.98 -21.50 16.04
CA LEU A 542 15.96 -22.43 14.90
C LEU A 542 17.36 -22.67 14.29
N GLY A 543 18.43 -22.01 14.79
CA GLY A 543 19.80 -22.15 14.29
C GLY A 543 20.15 -21.13 13.20
N ASN A 544 19.54 -19.95 13.23
CA ASN A 544 19.83 -18.85 12.33
C ASN A 544 20.63 -17.74 13.04
N SER A 545 21.39 -16.97 12.26
CA SER A 545 21.98 -15.73 12.73
C SER A 545 21.03 -14.57 12.41
N VAL A 546 20.78 -13.69 13.38
CA VAL A 546 19.86 -12.56 13.22
C VAL A 546 20.57 -11.28 13.53
N ILE A 547 20.74 -10.40 12.54
CA ILE A 547 21.30 -9.06 12.69
C ILE A 547 20.17 -8.04 12.56
N VAL A 548 20.04 -7.16 13.55
CA VAL A 548 19.00 -6.14 13.57
C VAL A 548 19.65 -4.77 13.71
N VAL A 549 19.36 -3.86 12.79
CA VAL A 549 19.68 -2.43 12.98
C VAL A 549 18.55 -1.82 13.78
N GLU A 550 18.84 -1.34 15.00
CA GLU A 550 17.78 -0.89 15.92
C GLU A 550 18.19 0.22 16.88
N HIS A 551 17.16 0.91 17.38
CA HIS A 551 17.27 1.98 18.37
C HIS A 551 16.38 1.77 19.60
N ASP A 552 15.53 0.72 19.57
CA ASP A 552 14.64 0.39 20.68
C ASP A 552 15.43 -0.19 21.87
N LYS A 553 15.13 0.32 23.07
CA LYS A 553 15.80 -0.04 24.30
C LYS A 553 15.61 -1.52 24.65
N ASP A 554 14.39 -2.04 24.54
CA ASP A 554 14.07 -3.40 24.94
C ASP A 554 14.69 -4.41 23.97
N MET A 555 14.70 -4.09 22.66
CA MET A 555 15.39 -4.89 21.64
C MET A 555 16.91 -4.95 21.91
N MET A 556 17.55 -3.81 22.23
CA MET A 556 18.99 -3.75 22.54
C MET A 556 19.34 -4.57 23.79
N LEU A 557 18.52 -4.49 24.83
CA LEU A 557 18.73 -5.22 26.08
C LEU A 557 18.43 -6.73 25.95
N SER A 558 17.62 -7.14 24.98
CA SER A 558 17.28 -8.53 24.69
C SER A 558 18.24 -9.22 23.71
N ALA A 559 19.20 -8.47 23.16
CA ALA A 559 20.19 -9.01 22.25
C ALA A 559 21.21 -9.91 22.96
N ASP A 560 21.75 -10.91 22.23
CA ASP A 560 22.89 -11.70 22.72
C ASP A 560 24.19 -10.89 22.56
N HIS A 561 24.27 -10.09 21.48
CA HIS A 561 25.43 -9.26 21.19
C HIS A 561 25.02 -7.88 20.69
N LEU A 562 25.64 -6.82 21.20
CA LEU A 562 25.38 -5.44 20.84
C LEU A 562 26.62 -4.82 20.18
N ILE A 563 26.43 -4.12 19.06
CA ILE A 563 27.47 -3.38 18.34
C ILE A 563 27.00 -1.92 18.26
N ASP A 564 27.77 -1.01 18.90
CA ASP A 564 27.49 0.41 18.90
C ASP A 564 28.44 1.15 17.95
N MET A 565 27.84 1.87 16.98
CA MET A 565 28.56 2.58 15.93
C MET A 565 28.55 4.09 16.15
N GLY A 566 29.72 4.72 16.00
CA GLY A 566 29.84 6.14 16.22
C GLY A 566 31.20 6.66 15.81
N PRO A 567 31.79 7.61 16.63
CA PRO A 567 31.17 8.30 17.78
C PRO A 567 30.11 9.33 17.38
N PHE A 568 30.14 9.80 16.12
CA PHE A 568 29.21 10.79 15.54
C PHE A 568 28.58 10.30 14.24
N ALA A 569 27.95 11.20 13.52
CA ALA A 569 27.30 10.92 12.25
C ALA A 569 28.17 11.34 11.03
N GLY A 570 27.89 10.77 9.85
CA GLY A 570 28.56 11.11 8.59
C GLY A 570 30.06 10.87 8.61
N LYS A 571 30.87 11.82 8.14
CA LYS A 571 32.36 11.69 8.08
C LYS A 571 33.04 11.47 9.44
N ASN A 572 32.37 11.90 10.50
CA ASN A 572 32.89 11.76 11.88
C ASN A 572 32.41 10.48 12.57
N GLY A 573 31.53 9.70 11.88
CA GLY A 573 31.09 8.37 12.29
C GLY A 573 31.91 7.27 11.64
N GLY A 574 31.33 6.08 11.54
CA GLY A 574 31.87 4.95 10.81
C GLY A 574 32.92 4.13 11.59
N GLU A 575 32.92 4.20 12.90
CA GLU A 575 33.76 3.40 13.78
C GLU A 575 32.92 2.54 14.71
N ILE A 576 33.46 1.43 15.19
CA ILE A 576 32.85 0.64 16.26
C ILE A 576 33.35 1.22 17.57
N ILE A 577 32.44 1.77 18.36
CA ILE A 577 32.79 2.40 19.66
C ILE A 577 32.62 1.45 20.85
N SER A 578 31.77 0.42 20.66
CA SER A 578 31.50 -0.59 21.65
C SER A 578 31.01 -1.88 21.00
N GLN A 579 31.39 -3.03 21.51
CA GLN A 579 30.83 -4.35 21.16
C GLN A 579 30.91 -5.30 22.35
N GLY A 580 29.99 -6.24 22.43
CA GLY A 580 29.90 -7.26 23.46
C GLY A 580 28.49 -7.55 23.86
N THR A 581 28.30 -8.28 24.97
CA THR A 581 26.97 -8.48 25.54
C THR A 581 26.38 -7.14 26.02
N PRO A 582 25.03 -7.01 26.10
CA PRO A 582 24.43 -5.78 26.63
C PRO A 582 25.00 -5.37 28.00
N SER A 583 25.24 -6.35 28.89
CA SER A 583 25.84 -6.09 30.22
C SER A 583 27.27 -5.58 30.19
N GLU A 584 28.06 -5.94 29.20
CA GLU A 584 29.41 -5.40 28.96
C GLU A 584 29.38 -4.01 28.35
N THR A 585 28.49 -3.81 27.38
CA THR A 585 28.30 -2.52 26.70
C THR A 585 27.79 -1.45 27.67
N LEU A 586 26.90 -1.78 28.60
CA LEU A 586 26.42 -0.86 29.64
C LEU A 586 27.52 -0.32 30.56
N LYS A 587 28.62 -1.04 30.73
CA LYS A 587 29.78 -0.60 31.56
C LYS A 587 30.70 0.39 30.84
N GLN A 588 30.57 0.48 29.50
CA GLN A 588 31.37 1.42 28.70
C GLN A 588 30.70 2.81 28.77
N ASN A 589 31.47 3.84 28.48
CA ASN A 589 30.99 5.22 28.57
C ASN A 589 30.62 5.80 27.19
N THR A 590 29.87 5.03 26.40
CA THR A 590 29.33 5.51 25.11
C THR A 590 28.03 6.28 25.32
N LEU A 591 27.62 7.08 24.36
CA LEU A 591 26.36 7.81 24.41
C LEU A 591 25.14 6.85 24.55
N THR A 592 25.16 5.77 23.79
CA THR A 592 24.13 4.71 23.84
C THR A 592 24.07 4.07 25.24
N SER A 593 25.21 3.72 25.81
CA SER A 593 25.29 3.10 27.16
C SER A 593 24.80 4.04 28.28
N GLN A 594 25.03 5.35 28.14
CA GLN A 594 24.52 6.33 29.09
C GLN A 594 23.00 6.43 29.10
N TYR A 595 22.36 6.38 27.90
CA TYR A 595 20.90 6.32 27.80
C TYR A 595 20.34 4.98 28.31
N LEU A 596 20.93 3.86 27.89
CA LEU A 596 20.47 2.52 28.33
C LEU A 596 20.58 2.32 29.84
N SER A 597 21.66 2.85 30.46
CA SER A 597 21.87 2.76 31.92
C SER A 597 21.06 3.77 32.73
N GLY A 598 20.38 4.71 32.09
CA GLY A 598 19.62 5.76 32.75
C GLY A 598 20.47 6.92 33.30
N LYS A 599 21.77 7.00 32.95
CA LYS A 599 22.62 8.15 33.30
C LYS A 599 22.22 9.41 32.54
N LEU A 600 21.78 9.24 31.29
CA LEU A 600 21.15 10.26 30.46
C LEU A 600 19.69 9.89 30.26
N LEU A 601 18.81 10.84 30.46
CA LEU A 601 17.36 10.68 30.26
C LEU A 601 16.79 11.88 29.54
N ILE A 602 15.71 11.68 28.80
CA ILE A 602 14.86 12.77 28.32
C ILE A 602 13.93 13.13 29.48
N GLU A 603 14.15 14.29 30.08
CA GLU A 603 13.47 14.72 31.31
C GLU A 603 11.99 15.00 31.09
N ILE A 604 11.15 14.72 32.08
CA ILE A 604 9.73 15.09 32.08
C ILE A 604 9.62 16.59 32.34
N PRO A 605 8.78 17.35 31.59
CA PRO A 605 8.56 18.77 31.85
C PRO A 605 8.05 19.00 33.27
N THR A 606 8.69 19.88 34.02
CA THR A 606 8.26 20.23 35.37
C THR A 606 6.90 20.92 35.42
N LYS A 607 6.52 21.63 34.35
CA LYS A 607 5.24 22.25 34.14
C LYS A 607 4.71 22.00 32.74
N ARG A 608 3.48 21.46 32.62
CA ARG A 608 2.78 21.37 31.35
C ARG A 608 2.28 22.75 30.92
N ARG A 609 2.38 23.02 29.61
CA ARG A 609 1.80 24.23 29.02
C ARG A 609 0.27 24.17 29.13
N LYS A 610 -0.33 25.34 29.30
CA LYS A 610 -1.77 25.50 29.19
C LYS A 610 -2.11 25.88 27.76
N SER A 611 -3.27 25.41 27.27
CA SER A 611 -3.77 25.85 25.97
C SER A 611 -4.01 27.35 25.96
N ASN A 612 -4.06 27.95 24.79
CA ASN A 612 -4.40 29.37 24.62
C ASN A 612 -5.90 29.70 24.83
N GLY A 613 -6.67 28.73 25.34
CA GLY A 613 -8.11 28.84 25.58
C GLY A 613 -8.99 28.54 24.37
N ASN A 614 -8.41 28.29 23.22
CA ASN A 614 -9.12 27.84 22.01
C ASN A 614 -8.93 26.35 21.82
N SER A 615 -9.94 25.71 21.21
CA SER A 615 -9.86 24.30 20.82
C SER A 615 -10.51 24.06 19.47
N LEU A 616 -10.07 22.99 18.82
CA LEU A 616 -10.72 22.42 17.66
C LEU A 616 -11.51 21.19 18.14
N PHE A 617 -12.80 21.15 17.87
CA PHE A 617 -13.67 20.07 18.32
C PHE A 617 -14.24 19.32 17.12
N LEU A 618 -13.96 18.02 17.02
CA LEU A 618 -14.36 17.12 15.94
C LEU A 618 -15.32 16.07 16.48
N GLU A 619 -16.56 16.08 15.98
CA GLU A 619 -17.67 15.27 16.47
C GLU A 619 -18.04 14.14 15.53
N GLY A 620 -18.33 12.97 16.07
CA GLY A 620 -18.97 11.87 15.37
C GLY A 620 -18.13 11.20 14.30
N CYS A 621 -16.85 10.96 14.55
CA CYS A 621 -15.97 10.27 13.63
C CYS A 621 -16.31 8.78 13.54
N THR A 622 -16.65 8.29 12.34
CA THR A 622 -17.05 6.91 12.07
C THR A 622 -16.24 6.27 10.93
N GLY A 623 -15.15 6.90 10.51
CA GLY A 623 -14.30 6.37 9.44
C GLY A 623 -13.59 5.07 9.83
N ASN A 624 -13.49 4.13 8.92
CA ASN A 624 -12.84 2.83 9.12
C ASN A 624 -13.30 2.14 10.42
N ASN A 625 -12.41 1.99 11.40
CA ASN A 625 -12.71 1.35 12.69
C ASN A 625 -13.16 2.32 13.81
N LEU A 626 -13.26 3.63 13.56
CA LEU A 626 -13.67 4.59 14.57
C LEU A 626 -15.14 4.41 14.97
N LYS A 627 -15.41 4.38 16.28
CA LYS A 627 -16.72 4.08 16.86
C LYS A 627 -17.45 5.33 17.29
N ASN A 628 -17.75 6.24 16.32
CA ASN A 628 -18.50 7.48 16.56
C ASN A 628 -17.90 8.32 17.72
N ILE A 629 -16.59 8.59 17.63
CA ILE A 629 -15.85 9.30 18.67
C ILE A 629 -15.91 10.81 18.47
N ASP A 630 -15.94 11.52 19.61
CA ASP A 630 -15.83 12.97 19.70
C ASP A 630 -14.49 13.33 20.32
N VAL A 631 -13.72 14.22 19.66
CA VAL A 631 -12.35 14.52 20.07
C VAL A 631 -12.12 16.03 20.10
N GLU A 632 -11.56 16.52 21.20
CA GLU A 632 -11.11 17.88 21.38
C GLU A 632 -9.59 17.99 21.22
N PHE A 633 -9.15 18.95 20.41
CA PHE A 633 -7.73 19.28 20.21
C PHE A 633 -7.48 20.70 20.77
N PRO A 634 -6.96 20.85 21.99
CA PRO A 634 -6.62 22.15 22.57
C PRO A 634 -5.45 22.80 21.81
N LEU A 635 -5.58 24.09 21.47
CA LEU A 635 -4.62 24.80 20.63
C LEU A 635 -3.49 25.48 21.42
N GLY A 636 -2.35 25.69 20.75
CA GLY A 636 -1.17 26.36 21.32
C GLY A 636 -0.30 25.47 22.19
N ILE A 637 -0.47 24.16 22.14
CA ILE A 637 0.27 23.16 22.94
C ILE A 637 0.75 21.99 22.09
N MET A 638 1.53 21.09 22.71
CA MET A 638 1.93 19.82 22.12
C MET A 638 0.94 18.72 22.48
N ILE A 639 0.35 18.09 21.46
CA ILE A 639 -0.67 17.03 21.60
C ILE A 639 -0.08 15.71 21.11
N GLY A 640 -0.16 14.66 21.93
CA GLY A 640 0.21 13.30 21.55
C GLY A 640 -1.04 12.47 21.24
N VAL A 641 -1.11 11.83 20.07
CA VAL A 641 -2.12 10.83 19.76
C VAL A 641 -1.51 9.46 19.89
N THR A 642 -1.98 8.67 20.85
CA THR A 642 -1.40 7.40 21.27
C THR A 642 -2.39 6.23 21.10
N GLY A 643 -1.93 5.02 21.37
CA GLY A 643 -2.71 3.79 21.31
C GLY A 643 -2.00 2.70 20.52
N VAL A 644 -2.50 1.46 20.59
CA VAL A 644 -1.88 0.31 19.93
C VAL A 644 -1.89 0.43 18.39
N SER A 645 -1.07 -0.37 17.71
CA SER A 645 -1.07 -0.42 16.25
C SER A 645 -2.45 -0.82 15.73
N GLY A 646 -2.94 -0.11 14.68
CA GLY A 646 -4.27 -0.36 14.12
C GLY A 646 -5.45 0.16 14.95
N SER A 647 -5.25 0.91 16.06
CA SER A 647 -6.34 1.42 16.91
C SER A 647 -7.20 2.53 16.27
N GLY A 648 -6.73 3.15 15.16
CA GLY A 648 -7.47 4.20 14.46
C GLY A 648 -6.84 5.60 14.51
N LYS A 649 -5.61 5.75 15.04
CA LYS A 649 -4.88 7.03 15.12
C LYS A 649 -4.77 7.75 13.77
N SER A 650 -4.23 7.08 12.76
CA SER A 650 -4.07 7.65 11.41
C SER A 650 -5.41 7.90 10.73
N THR A 651 -6.44 7.09 11.01
CA THR A 651 -7.80 7.31 10.55
C THR A 651 -8.37 8.62 11.10
N LEU A 652 -8.19 8.89 12.40
CA LEU A 652 -8.63 10.14 13.03
C LEU A 652 -7.88 11.34 12.48
N VAL A 653 -6.54 11.27 12.45
CA VAL A 653 -5.69 12.45 12.16
C VAL A 653 -5.47 12.62 10.66
N ASN A 654 -4.93 11.59 9.94
CA ASN A 654 -4.47 11.73 8.56
C ASN A 654 -5.59 11.59 7.53
N GLU A 655 -6.66 10.86 7.87
CA GLU A 655 -7.76 10.57 6.94
C GLU A 655 -9.05 11.35 7.25
N THR A 656 -9.18 11.87 8.47
CA THR A 656 -10.34 12.69 8.86
C THR A 656 -9.95 14.14 9.11
N LEU A 657 -9.14 14.43 10.16
CA LEU A 657 -8.82 15.79 10.58
C LEU A 657 -8.03 16.58 9.52
N TYR A 658 -6.93 16.02 9.03
CA TYR A 658 -6.08 16.72 8.05
C TYR A 658 -6.81 17.08 6.76
N PRO A 659 -7.59 16.18 6.11
CA PRO A 659 -8.36 16.56 4.91
C PRO A 659 -9.37 17.68 5.17
N ILE A 660 -10.03 17.72 6.34
CA ILE A 660 -10.96 18.81 6.71
C ILE A 660 -10.20 20.15 6.79
N LEU A 661 -9.08 20.18 7.52
CA LEU A 661 -8.27 21.40 7.66
C LEU A 661 -7.72 21.84 6.30
N ASN A 662 -7.26 20.90 5.48
CA ASN A 662 -6.72 21.19 4.17
C ASN A 662 -7.79 21.69 3.17
N GLU A 663 -9.01 21.13 3.21
CA GLU A 663 -10.15 21.63 2.42
C GLU A 663 -10.52 23.05 2.84
N HIS A 664 -10.60 23.31 4.15
CA HIS A 664 -10.98 24.63 4.66
C HIS A 664 -9.96 25.73 4.36
N LEU A 665 -8.65 25.43 4.50
CA LEU A 665 -7.57 26.43 4.40
C LEU A 665 -7.00 26.58 3.00
N PHE A 666 -7.01 25.53 2.19
CA PHE A 666 -6.30 25.49 0.90
C PHE A 666 -7.15 24.93 -0.25
N ASN A 667 -8.46 24.76 -0.06
CA ASN A 667 -9.36 24.12 -1.04
C ASN A 667 -8.86 22.72 -1.47
N GLY A 668 -8.31 21.96 -0.51
CA GLY A 668 -7.79 20.62 -0.77
C GLY A 668 -8.89 19.67 -1.22
N VAL A 669 -8.57 18.80 -2.18
CA VAL A 669 -9.53 17.91 -2.85
C VAL A 669 -9.68 16.53 -2.22
N LYS A 670 -8.88 16.21 -1.18
CA LYS A 670 -8.99 14.93 -0.49
C LYS A 670 -10.23 14.92 0.40
N VAL A 671 -11.17 14.02 0.10
CA VAL A 671 -12.41 13.89 0.87
C VAL A 671 -12.09 13.29 2.25
N PRO A 672 -12.52 13.93 3.35
CA PRO A 672 -12.38 13.39 4.69
C PRO A 672 -13.25 12.14 4.87
N LEU A 673 -12.84 11.24 5.77
CA LEU A 673 -13.70 10.15 6.21
C LEU A 673 -14.92 10.67 6.99
N PRO A 674 -15.99 9.88 7.12
CA PRO A 674 -17.25 10.33 7.69
C PRO A 674 -17.11 10.89 9.11
N TYR A 675 -17.64 12.07 9.32
CA TYR A 675 -17.77 12.78 10.60
C TYR A 675 -19.07 13.59 10.63
N LYS A 676 -19.53 14.01 11.80
CA LYS A 676 -20.75 14.80 11.93
C LYS A 676 -20.50 16.30 11.80
N LYS A 677 -19.55 16.83 12.57
CA LYS A 677 -19.30 18.27 12.66
C LYS A 677 -17.87 18.56 13.11
N ILE A 678 -17.35 19.70 12.71
CA ILE A 678 -16.12 20.27 13.25
C ILE A 678 -16.37 21.73 13.65
N SER A 679 -15.77 22.17 14.77
CA SER A 679 -15.81 23.56 15.22
C SER A 679 -14.42 24.04 15.59
N GLY A 680 -14.20 25.37 15.62
CA GLY A 680 -12.92 25.98 15.99
C GLY A 680 -11.98 26.26 14.81
N LEU A 681 -12.35 25.97 13.56
CA LEU A 681 -11.53 26.17 12.36
C LEU A 681 -10.97 27.61 12.21
N LYS A 682 -11.71 28.61 12.68
CA LYS A 682 -11.33 30.04 12.63
C LYS A 682 -10.06 30.41 13.43
N TYR A 683 -9.61 29.53 14.31
CA TYR A 683 -8.42 29.76 15.14
C TYR A 683 -7.13 29.25 14.49
N ILE A 684 -7.22 28.61 13.31
CA ILE A 684 -6.09 28.04 12.58
C ILE A 684 -5.99 28.77 11.24
N ASP A 685 -4.81 29.26 10.92
CA ASP A 685 -4.53 29.96 9.65
C ASP A 685 -3.74 29.12 8.68
N LYS A 686 -3.08 28.06 9.15
CA LYS A 686 -2.27 27.16 8.33
C LYS A 686 -2.24 25.76 8.94
N VAL A 687 -2.31 24.73 8.09
CA VAL A 687 -2.03 23.33 8.47
C VAL A 687 -0.79 22.84 7.70
N VAL A 688 0.06 22.08 8.39
CA VAL A 688 1.27 21.50 7.82
C VAL A 688 1.34 20.02 8.18
N ASP A 689 1.26 19.16 7.18
CA ASP A 689 1.45 17.71 7.32
C ASP A 689 2.92 17.36 7.08
N ILE A 690 3.58 16.82 8.10
CA ILE A 690 4.97 16.39 8.08
C ILE A 690 5.01 14.87 8.22
N ASN A 691 4.86 14.18 7.09
CA ASN A 691 4.86 12.74 6.99
C ASN A 691 6.20 12.19 6.46
N GLN A 692 6.38 10.87 6.52
CA GLN A 692 7.61 10.16 6.10
C GLN A 692 7.77 10.03 4.57
N SER A 693 6.86 10.58 3.76
CA SER A 693 6.98 10.50 2.30
C SER A 693 8.26 11.20 1.80
N PRO A 694 8.92 10.67 0.77
CA PRO A 694 10.14 11.28 0.22
C PRO A 694 9.94 12.75 -0.19
N ILE A 695 10.97 13.58 -0.04
CA ILE A 695 10.98 14.99 -0.47
C ILE A 695 10.96 15.15 -2.00
N GLY A 696 11.06 14.06 -2.74
CA GLY A 696 10.96 13.98 -4.19
C GLY A 696 11.14 12.55 -4.67
N ARG A 697 10.76 12.29 -5.92
CA ARG A 697 10.75 10.94 -6.51
C ARG A 697 11.89 10.68 -7.49
N THR A 698 12.76 11.66 -7.70
CA THR A 698 13.84 11.56 -8.68
C THR A 698 15.19 11.82 -8.03
N PRO A 699 16.29 11.29 -8.58
CA PRO A 699 17.65 11.58 -8.09
C PRO A 699 18.04 13.07 -8.13
N ARG A 700 17.28 13.91 -8.83
CA ARG A 700 17.47 15.36 -8.90
C ARG A 700 16.90 16.12 -7.69
N SER A 701 15.98 15.50 -6.96
CA SER A 701 15.46 16.08 -5.72
C SER A 701 16.47 15.87 -4.61
N ASN A 702 16.80 16.93 -3.87
CA ASN A 702 17.77 16.91 -2.77
C ASN A 702 17.43 17.95 -1.69
N PRO A 703 18.05 17.90 -0.50
CA PRO A 703 17.80 18.83 0.58
C PRO A 703 17.96 20.30 0.18
N ALA A 704 19.00 20.64 -0.59
CA ALA A 704 19.27 22.00 -1.02
C ALA A 704 18.15 22.60 -1.90
N THR A 705 17.59 21.80 -2.80
CA THR A 705 16.45 22.24 -3.66
C THR A 705 15.17 22.33 -2.88
N TYR A 706 14.89 21.38 -2.00
CA TYR A 706 13.65 21.33 -1.21
C TYR A 706 13.54 22.51 -0.24
N CYS A 707 14.60 22.82 0.50
CA CYS A 707 14.66 23.97 1.42
C CYS A 707 14.89 25.32 0.72
N GLY A 708 15.00 25.32 -0.62
CA GLY A 708 15.20 26.53 -1.42
C GLY A 708 16.56 27.22 -1.19
N VAL A 709 17.52 26.53 -0.62
CA VAL A 709 18.91 27.03 -0.44
C VAL A 709 19.62 27.10 -1.79
N PHE A 710 19.40 26.13 -2.64
CA PHE A 710 20.08 26.01 -3.93
C PHE A 710 19.84 27.20 -4.87
N SER A 711 18.68 27.84 -4.79
CA SER A 711 18.42 29.05 -5.55
C SER A 711 19.33 30.21 -5.14
N GLU A 712 19.57 30.38 -3.85
CA GLU A 712 20.49 31.41 -3.33
C GLU A 712 21.94 31.08 -3.71
N ILE A 713 22.35 29.82 -3.64
CA ILE A 713 23.69 29.37 -4.05
C ILE A 713 23.91 29.62 -5.54
N ARG A 714 22.94 29.32 -6.42
CA ARG A 714 23.06 29.62 -7.84
C ARG A 714 23.20 31.11 -8.12
N ASN A 715 22.44 31.93 -7.43
CA ASN A 715 22.56 33.38 -7.54
C ASN A 715 23.95 33.85 -7.11
N LEU A 716 24.52 33.31 -6.04
CA LEU A 716 25.87 33.61 -5.58
C LEU A 716 26.92 33.26 -6.65
N PHE A 717 26.82 32.07 -7.27
CA PHE A 717 27.77 31.67 -8.32
C PHE A 717 27.70 32.60 -9.56
N THR A 718 26.56 33.19 -9.89
CA THR A 718 26.47 34.15 -10.98
C THR A 718 27.15 35.48 -10.68
N LEU A 719 27.38 35.80 -9.41
CA LEU A 719 28.07 37.03 -8.99
C LEU A 719 29.60 36.88 -9.00
N THR A 720 30.13 35.70 -9.27
CA THR A 720 31.57 35.48 -9.39
C THR A 720 32.12 36.20 -10.65
N PRO A 721 33.34 36.79 -10.61
CA PRO A 721 33.87 37.50 -11.77
C PRO A 721 33.91 36.66 -13.06
N GLU A 722 34.32 35.40 -12.96
CA GLU A 722 34.41 34.50 -14.11
C GLU A 722 33.03 34.20 -14.72
N ALA A 723 31.98 34.05 -13.88
CA ALA A 723 30.63 33.80 -14.35
C ALA A 723 30.07 35.06 -15.05
N GLN A 724 30.38 36.25 -14.53
CA GLN A 724 29.98 37.53 -15.16
C GLN A 724 30.67 37.73 -16.50
N ILE A 725 31.98 37.50 -16.61
CA ILE A 725 32.75 37.59 -17.88
C ILE A 725 32.18 36.66 -18.93
N ARG A 726 31.77 35.44 -18.56
CA ARG A 726 31.16 34.44 -19.45
C ARG A 726 29.66 34.67 -19.69
N GLY A 727 29.05 35.69 -19.07
CA GLY A 727 27.61 35.99 -19.20
C GLY A 727 26.70 34.87 -18.63
N TYR A 728 27.16 34.12 -17.64
CA TYR A 728 26.40 33.00 -17.09
C TYR A 728 25.27 33.48 -16.18
N LYS A 729 24.05 33.01 -16.49
CA LYS A 729 22.81 33.28 -15.72
C LYS A 729 22.56 32.16 -14.68
N PRO A 730 21.68 32.34 -13.67
CA PRO A 730 21.38 31.32 -12.65
C PRO A 730 20.95 29.96 -13.21
N GLY A 731 20.39 29.92 -14.44
CA GLY A 731 20.03 28.69 -15.14
C GLY A 731 21.24 27.79 -15.46
N ARG A 732 22.43 28.41 -15.72
CA ARG A 732 23.67 27.70 -16.01
C ARG A 732 24.09 26.79 -14.84
N PHE A 733 23.84 27.24 -13.63
CA PHE A 733 24.16 26.54 -12.38
C PHE A 733 23.01 25.64 -11.89
N SER A 734 22.04 25.32 -12.77
CA SER A 734 20.94 24.40 -12.47
C SER A 734 21.15 23.06 -13.16
N PHE A 735 21.12 21.97 -12.39
CA PHE A 735 21.15 20.62 -12.97
C PHE A 735 19.80 20.19 -13.58
N ASN A 736 18.75 21.00 -13.47
CA ASN A 736 17.44 20.75 -14.08
C ASN A 736 17.28 21.45 -15.46
N VAL A 737 18.13 22.41 -15.79
CA VAL A 737 18.03 23.23 -17.00
C VAL A 737 19.13 22.84 -17.98
N VAL A 738 18.79 22.76 -19.27
CA VAL A 738 19.74 22.51 -20.35
C VAL A 738 20.76 23.64 -20.41
N GLY A 739 22.02 23.34 -20.74
CA GLY A 739 23.12 24.29 -20.94
C GLY A 739 24.24 24.22 -19.91
N GLY A 740 23.94 23.96 -18.62
CA GLY A 740 24.97 23.79 -17.58
C GLY A 740 25.05 22.39 -16.99
N ARG A 741 24.05 21.57 -17.17
CA ARG A 741 23.98 20.19 -16.66
C ARG A 741 24.76 19.22 -17.54
N CYS A 742 25.12 18.09 -16.99
CA CYS A 742 25.59 16.94 -17.76
C CYS A 742 24.42 16.39 -18.59
N GLU A 743 24.55 16.36 -19.91
CA GLU A 743 23.44 15.88 -20.76
C GLU A 743 23.32 14.35 -20.77
N THR A 744 24.41 13.59 -20.50
CA THR A 744 24.37 12.13 -20.42
C THR A 744 23.43 11.64 -19.31
N CYS A 745 23.53 12.20 -18.10
CA CYS A 745 22.64 11.87 -16.97
C CYS A 745 21.51 12.90 -16.77
N GLN A 746 21.44 13.88 -17.65
CA GLN A 746 20.48 14.99 -17.60
C GLN A 746 20.45 15.70 -16.21
N GLY A 747 21.61 15.80 -15.56
CA GLY A 747 21.75 16.43 -14.25
C GLY A 747 21.41 15.52 -13.06
N GLY A 748 21.10 14.28 -13.28
CA GLY A 748 20.81 13.29 -12.19
C GLY A 748 22.06 12.89 -11.41
N GLY A 749 23.25 12.93 -12.05
CA GLY A 749 24.50 12.39 -11.50
C GLY A 749 24.61 10.88 -11.64
N MET A 750 23.49 10.18 -11.76
CA MET A 750 23.38 8.73 -11.90
C MET A 750 22.54 8.36 -13.13
N LYS A 751 22.78 7.18 -13.69
CA LYS A 751 21.92 6.53 -14.68
C LYS A 751 21.05 5.53 -13.94
N VAL A 752 19.77 5.46 -14.29
CA VAL A 752 18.84 4.45 -13.77
C VAL A 752 18.78 3.31 -14.77
N ILE A 753 19.07 2.13 -14.32
CA ILE A 753 18.89 0.88 -15.08
C ILE A 753 17.61 0.25 -14.55
N GLU A 754 16.55 0.34 -15.35
CA GLU A 754 15.27 -0.28 -15.01
C GLU A 754 15.35 -1.80 -15.12
N MET A 755 15.05 -2.50 -14.04
CA MET A 755 15.06 -3.96 -13.97
C MET A 755 13.62 -4.45 -13.89
N ASN A 756 13.17 -5.24 -14.88
CA ASN A 756 11.76 -5.66 -15.00
C ASN A 756 11.20 -6.42 -13.78
N PHE A 757 12.04 -7.15 -13.05
CA PHE A 757 11.65 -8.02 -11.93
C PHE A 757 12.40 -7.73 -10.62
N LEU A 758 13.38 -6.83 -10.66
CA LEU A 758 14.20 -6.42 -9.51
C LEU A 758 14.08 -4.90 -9.29
N PRO A 759 14.48 -4.39 -8.13
CA PRO A 759 14.59 -2.95 -7.92
C PRO A 759 15.52 -2.29 -8.93
N ASP A 760 15.18 -1.06 -9.35
CA ASP A 760 16.01 -0.28 -10.26
C ASP A 760 17.41 -0.07 -9.69
N VAL A 761 18.44 -0.24 -10.54
CA VAL A 761 19.83 -0.04 -10.16
C VAL A 761 20.27 1.36 -10.56
N TYR A 762 20.90 2.07 -9.65
CA TYR A 762 21.43 3.41 -9.86
C TYR A 762 22.94 3.33 -10.00
N VAL A 763 23.46 3.64 -11.20
CA VAL A 763 24.90 3.61 -11.51
C VAL A 763 25.39 5.03 -11.71
N GLU A 764 26.58 5.33 -11.19
CA GLU A 764 27.19 6.64 -11.33
C GLU A 764 27.40 6.98 -12.82
N CYS A 765 27.17 8.24 -13.21
CA CYS A 765 27.31 8.67 -14.58
C CYS A 765 28.79 8.75 -14.97
N GLU A 766 29.24 7.95 -15.90
CA GLU A 766 30.63 7.89 -16.40
C GLU A 766 31.13 9.26 -16.91
N SER A 767 30.28 10.05 -17.59
CA SER A 767 30.67 11.32 -18.20
C SER A 767 30.92 12.42 -17.16
N CYS A 768 30.14 12.51 -16.08
CA CYS A 768 30.29 13.57 -15.08
C CYS A 768 30.78 13.04 -13.73
N GLN A 769 30.93 11.72 -13.56
CA GLN A 769 31.37 11.10 -12.32
C GLN A 769 30.60 11.65 -11.11
N GLY A 770 29.28 11.54 -11.13
CA GLY A 770 28.40 12.04 -10.09
C GLY A 770 28.25 13.57 -9.99
N ARG A 771 29.06 14.37 -10.68
CA ARG A 771 29.14 15.83 -10.49
C ARG A 771 27.95 16.60 -11.04
N ARG A 772 27.06 15.99 -11.84
CA ARG A 772 25.79 16.56 -12.36
C ARG A 772 25.91 17.67 -13.39
N PHE A 773 27.03 18.34 -13.51
CA PHE A 773 27.27 19.48 -14.40
C PHE A 773 28.30 19.16 -15.48
N ASN A 774 28.30 19.97 -16.54
CA ASN A 774 29.31 19.91 -17.56
C ASN A 774 30.61 20.59 -17.07
N ARG A 775 31.72 20.32 -17.75
CA ARG A 775 33.06 20.77 -17.38
C ARG A 775 33.14 22.30 -17.24
N GLU A 776 32.57 23.03 -18.18
CA GLU A 776 32.61 24.51 -18.23
C GLU A 776 31.91 25.15 -17.00
N THR A 777 30.82 24.57 -16.53
CA THR A 777 30.12 25.04 -15.33
C THR A 777 30.92 24.74 -14.07
N LEU A 778 31.66 23.62 -14.04
CA LEU A 778 32.51 23.22 -12.90
C LEU A 778 33.80 24.05 -12.77
N GLU A 779 34.22 24.78 -13.83
CA GLU A 779 35.37 25.70 -13.78
C GLU A 779 35.08 26.92 -12.91
N ILE A 780 33.83 27.36 -12.82
CA ILE A 780 33.43 28.47 -11.97
C ILE A 780 33.54 28.10 -10.50
N ARG A 781 34.31 28.89 -9.74
CA ARG A 781 34.58 28.64 -8.33
C ARG A 781 34.20 29.82 -7.45
N PHE A 782 33.65 29.49 -6.27
CA PHE A 782 33.46 30.42 -5.17
C PHE A 782 34.27 29.95 -3.96
N LYS A 783 35.14 30.75 -3.40
CA LYS A 783 36.09 30.37 -2.36
C LYS A 783 36.83 29.05 -2.68
N GLY A 784 37.24 28.85 -3.92
CA GLY A 784 37.96 27.68 -4.41
C GLY A 784 37.09 26.43 -4.68
N LYS A 785 35.78 26.46 -4.43
CA LYS A 785 34.87 25.32 -4.59
C LYS A 785 33.97 25.51 -5.78
N SER A 786 33.79 24.47 -6.59
CA SER A 786 32.80 24.42 -7.67
C SER A 786 31.39 24.22 -7.12
N ILE A 787 30.35 24.40 -7.92
CA ILE A 787 28.99 24.17 -7.51
C ILE A 787 28.72 22.69 -7.14
N SER A 788 29.42 21.77 -7.78
CA SER A 788 29.36 20.35 -7.42
C SER A 788 30.01 20.07 -6.08
N ASP A 789 31.17 20.67 -5.80
CA ASP A 789 31.84 20.55 -4.50
C ASP A 789 30.95 21.05 -3.36
N VAL A 790 30.21 22.15 -3.60
CA VAL A 790 29.23 22.70 -2.65
C VAL A 790 28.08 21.74 -2.41
N LEU A 791 27.56 21.08 -3.46
CA LEU A 791 26.50 20.07 -3.29
C LEU A 791 26.98 18.83 -2.52
N ASN A 792 28.26 18.50 -2.58
CA ASN A 792 28.88 17.38 -1.86
C ASN A 792 29.31 17.74 -0.43
N MET A 793 29.20 19.01 0.00
CA MET A 793 29.43 19.40 1.39
C MET A 793 28.32 18.81 2.29
N SER A 794 28.70 18.34 3.46
CA SER A 794 27.75 18.14 4.55
C SER A 794 27.09 19.46 4.96
N ILE A 795 25.92 19.41 5.57
CA ILE A 795 25.24 20.61 6.07
C ILE A 795 26.13 21.35 7.10
N ASN A 796 26.87 20.63 7.94
CA ASN A 796 27.84 21.24 8.86
C ASN A 796 28.92 22.02 8.13
N GLU A 797 29.61 21.39 7.17
CA GLU A 797 30.63 22.04 6.35
C GLU A 797 30.07 23.25 5.57
N ALA A 798 28.82 23.11 5.07
CA ALA A 798 28.16 24.20 4.34
C ALA A 798 27.76 25.35 5.27
N CYS A 799 27.39 25.11 6.53
CA CYS A 799 27.16 26.16 7.53
C CYS A 799 28.44 26.99 7.74
N ASP A 800 29.58 26.33 7.96
CA ASP A 800 30.87 26.99 8.17
C ASP A 800 31.33 27.76 6.90
N PHE A 801 31.15 27.15 5.73
CA PHE A 801 31.53 27.75 4.44
C PHE A 801 30.74 29.02 4.10
N PHE A 802 29.42 29.04 4.44
CA PHE A 802 28.51 30.15 4.13
C PHE A 802 28.17 31.03 5.34
N GLU A 803 28.92 30.95 6.45
CA GLU A 803 28.68 31.70 7.67
C GLU A 803 28.49 33.20 7.45
N ALA A 804 29.29 33.78 6.57
CA ALA A 804 29.22 35.21 6.22
C ALA A 804 28.03 35.59 5.30
N LEU A 805 27.19 34.64 4.91
CA LEU A 805 26.09 34.84 3.98
C LEU A 805 24.72 34.55 4.64
N PRO A 806 24.08 35.50 5.32
CA PRO A 806 22.95 35.26 6.22
C PRO A 806 21.74 34.58 5.54
N LYS A 807 21.48 34.87 4.25
CA LYS A 807 20.37 34.26 3.50
C LYS A 807 20.54 32.75 3.29
N ILE A 808 21.78 32.29 3.06
CA ILE A 808 22.11 30.88 2.88
C ILE A 808 22.28 30.23 4.27
N TYR A 809 23.08 30.84 5.12
CA TYR A 809 23.39 30.33 6.47
C TYR A 809 22.15 30.04 7.30
N ARG A 810 21.18 30.98 7.34
CA ARG A 810 19.93 30.78 8.10
C ARG A 810 19.17 29.53 7.70
N LYS A 811 19.06 29.24 6.39
CA LYS A 811 18.36 28.06 5.88
C LYS A 811 19.14 26.77 6.21
N LEU A 812 20.47 26.80 6.08
CA LEU A 812 21.34 25.67 6.43
C LEU A 812 21.29 25.38 7.92
N LYS A 813 21.33 26.41 8.76
CA LYS A 813 21.24 26.30 10.21
C LYS A 813 19.96 25.61 10.66
N MET A 814 18.82 25.85 9.99
CA MET A 814 17.58 25.14 10.30
C MET A 814 17.68 23.64 10.01
N ILE A 815 18.39 23.22 8.95
CA ILE A 815 18.62 21.81 8.65
C ILE A 815 19.59 21.20 9.68
N GLN A 816 20.59 21.92 10.10
CA GLN A 816 21.51 21.51 11.17
C GLN A 816 20.79 21.34 12.51
N ASP A 817 19.93 22.31 12.86
CA ASP A 817 19.17 22.34 14.13
C ASP A 817 18.21 21.16 14.30
N VAL A 818 17.72 20.56 13.20
CA VAL A 818 16.91 19.33 13.26
C VAL A 818 17.75 18.05 13.31
N GLY A 819 19.06 18.16 13.56
CA GLY A 819 19.97 17.00 13.69
C GLY A 819 20.44 16.42 12.37
N LEU A 820 20.29 17.13 11.23
CA LEU A 820 20.69 16.66 9.90
C LEU A 820 22.01 17.30 9.41
N GLY A 821 22.91 17.66 10.33
CA GLY A 821 24.21 18.25 10.01
C GLY A 821 25.11 17.36 9.17
N TYR A 822 24.93 16.06 9.21
CA TYR A 822 25.74 15.05 8.54
C TYR A 822 25.37 14.78 7.08
N ILE A 823 24.13 15.04 6.66
CA ILE A 823 23.71 14.79 5.27
C ILE A 823 24.37 15.78 4.32
N THR A 824 24.55 15.38 3.05
CA THR A 824 25.10 16.30 2.05
C THR A 824 23.99 17.14 1.39
N LEU A 825 24.32 18.38 1.00
CA LEU A 825 23.39 19.31 0.34
C LEU A 825 22.75 18.72 -0.91
N GLY A 826 23.51 17.99 -1.70
CA GLY A 826 23.10 17.35 -2.94
C GLY A 826 22.65 15.90 -2.80
N GLN A 827 22.51 15.35 -1.59
CA GLN A 827 22.08 13.96 -1.37
C GLN A 827 20.74 13.69 -2.08
N SER A 828 20.69 12.62 -2.85
CA SER A 828 19.45 12.26 -3.57
C SER A 828 18.32 11.96 -2.59
N SER A 829 17.11 12.41 -2.91
CA SER A 829 15.90 12.07 -2.12
C SER A 829 15.62 10.56 -2.04
N THR A 830 16.12 9.79 -2.99
CA THR A 830 15.94 8.33 -3.03
C THR A 830 16.83 7.57 -2.04
N THR A 831 17.91 8.21 -1.56
CA THR A 831 18.84 7.64 -0.57
C THR A 831 18.56 8.09 0.86
N LEU A 832 17.63 9.03 1.05
CA LEU A 832 17.22 9.50 2.37
C LEU A 832 16.28 8.48 3.03
N SER A 833 16.45 8.29 4.35
CA SER A 833 15.48 7.55 5.15
C SER A 833 14.16 8.33 5.30
N GLY A 834 13.07 7.65 5.71
CA GLY A 834 11.80 8.30 5.98
C GLY A 834 11.91 9.41 7.04
N GLY A 835 12.63 9.15 8.14
CA GLY A 835 12.86 10.12 9.20
C GLY A 835 13.73 11.33 8.76
N GLU A 836 14.74 11.11 7.92
CA GLU A 836 15.54 12.21 7.36
C GLU A 836 14.70 13.10 6.45
N ALA A 837 13.88 12.50 5.58
CA ALA A 837 12.96 13.24 4.70
C ALA A 837 11.96 14.07 5.51
N GLN A 838 11.43 13.53 6.60
CA GLN A 838 10.50 14.21 7.49
C GLN A 838 11.19 15.40 8.21
N ARG A 839 12.39 15.21 8.73
CA ARG A 839 13.18 16.29 9.36
C ARG A 839 13.56 17.40 8.37
N ILE A 840 13.85 17.08 7.10
CA ILE A 840 14.06 18.09 6.05
C ILE A 840 12.80 18.92 5.80
N LYS A 841 11.62 18.28 5.77
CA LYS A 841 10.34 18.99 5.68
C LYS A 841 10.12 19.92 6.86
N LEU A 842 10.40 19.45 8.07
CA LEU A 842 10.34 20.25 9.29
C LEU A 842 11.29 21.47 9.21
N ALA A 843 12.54 21.27 8.81
CA ALA A 843 13.52 22.35 8.64
C ALA A 843 13.06 23.39 7.60
N SER A 844 12.44 22.94 6.51
CA SER A 844 11.89 23.82 5.49
C SER A 844 10.77 24.71 6.05
N GLU A 845 9.87 24.14 6.85
CA GLU A 845 8.78 24.90 7.49
C GLU A 845 9.30 25.89 8.54
N LEU A 846 10.28 25.48 9.35
CA LEU A 846 10.95 26.35 10.31
C LEU A 846 11.62 27.58 9.68
N SER A 847 12.04 27.47 8.44
CA SER A 847 12.67 28.56 7.69
C SER A 847 11.68 29.62 7.19
N LYS A 848 10.39 29.32 7.18
CA LYS A 848 9.31 30.22 6.75
C LYS A 848 8.90 31.18 7.87
N LYS A 849 8.22 32.26 7.50
CA LYS A 849 7.64 33.20 8.47
C LYS A 849 6.52 32.51 9.25
N ASP A 850 6.59 32.58 10.55
CA ASP A 850 5.63 31.97 11.46
C ASP A 850 4.48 32.92 11.76
N THR A 851 3.26 32.39 11.85
CA THR A 851 2.05 33.16 12.15
C THR A 851 1.62 33.01 13.61
N GLY A 852 2.10 31.98 14.31
CA GLY A 852 1.70 31.65 15.70
C GLY A 852 0.40 30.84 15.84
N ASN A 853 -0.35 30.63 14.73
CA ASN A 853 -1.60 29.84 14.71
C ASN A 853 -1.54 28.67 13.72
N THR A 854 -0.34 28.17 13.45
CA THR A 854 -0.14 27.02 12.54
C THR A 854 -0.40 25.72 13.29
N PHE A 855 -1.15 24.81 12.66
CA PHE A 855 -1.38 23.45 13.15
C PHE A 855 -0.45 22.48 12.44
N TYR A 856 0.56 21.96 13.15
CA TYR A 856 1.50 20.99 12.64
C TYR A 856 1.03 19.58 12.99
N ILE A 857 1.04 18.69 12.00
CA ILE A 857 0.75 17.25 12.17
C ILE A 857 2.02 16.48 11.85
N LEU A 858 2.51 15.68 12.79
CA LEU A 858 3.66 14.81 12.62
C LEU A 858 3.25 13.35 12.83
N ASP A 859 3.60 12.51 11.89
CA ASP A 859 3.29 11.07 11.95
C ASP A 859 4.57 10.29 12.23
N GLU A 860 4.68 9.71 13.43
CA GLU A 860 5.81 8.92 13.94
C GLU A 860 7.18 9.58 13.67
N PRO A 861 7.43 10.82 14.16
CA PRO A 861 8.64 11.57 13.83
C PRO A 861 9.91 11.01 14.45
N THR A 862 9.83 10.05 15.36
CA THR A 862 11.00 9.41 16.01
C THR A 862 11.49 8.17 15.29
N THR A 863 10.86 7.80 14.18
CA THR A 863 11.26 6.65 13.38
C THR A 863 12.72 6.69 12.98
N GLY A 864 13.48 5.65 13.33
CA GLY A 864 14.90 5.51 13.00
C GLY A 864 15.83 6.49 13.75
N LEU A 865 15.39 7.04 14.87
CA LEU A 865 16.16 7.98 15.65
C LEU A 865 16.77 7.33 16.92
N HIS A 866 18.03 7.62 17.13
CA HIS A 866 18.70 7.37 18.42
C HIS A 866 18.14 8.32 19.50
N PHE A 867 18.23 7.98 20.77
CA PHE A 867 17.74 8.78 21.90
C PHE A 867 18.21 10.25 21.85
N GLU A 868 19.46 10.49 21.49
CA GLU A 868 20.01 11.84 21.35
C GLU A 868 19.34 12.62 20.20
N ASP A 869 19.07 11.96 19.08
CA ASP A 869 18.36 12.58 17.95
C ASP A 869 16.92 12.94 18.36
N ILE A 870 16.26 12.11 19.18
CA ILE A 870 14.94 12.38 19.75
C ILE A 870 14.98 13.62 20.64
N ARG A 871 16.00 13.74 21.51
CA ARG A 871 16.20 14.91 22.37
C ARG A 871 16.32 16.20 21.55
N VAL A 872 17.11 16.17 20.48
CA VAL A 872 17.27 17.30 19.55
C VAL A 872 15.94 17.65 18.87
N LEU A 873 15.21 16.65 18.37
CA LEU A 873 13.91 16.83 17.73
C LEU A 873 12.89 17.47 18.69
N LEU A 874 12.78 16.97 19.91
CA LEU A 874 11.91 17.53 20.96
C LEU A 874 12.23 19.00 21.26
N GLY A 875 13.52 19.37 21.29
CA GLY A 875 13.95 20.76 21.42
C GLY A 875 13.42 21.66 20.30
N VAL A 876 13.36 21.13 19.07
CA VAL A 876 12.81 21.84 17.89
C VAL A 876 11.29 21.98 18.00
N LEU A 877 10.59 20.90 18.35
CA LEU A 877 9.13 20.89 18.49
C LEU A 877 8.68 21.85 19.62
N ASN A 878 9.40 21.85 20.73
CA ASN A 878 9.19 22.79 21.84
C ASN A 878 9.35 24.25 21.39
N ARG A 879 10.32 24.56 20.52
CA ARG A 879 10.47 25.92 19.95
C ARG A 879 9.28 26.33 19.08
N LEU A 880 8.66 25.39 18.34
CA LEU A 880 7.45 25.67 17.55
C LEU A 880 6.25 25.98 18.45
N VAL A 881 6.04 25.16 19.49
CA VAL A 881 4.93 25.35 20.43
C VAL A 881 5.10 26.67 21.20
N ASN A 882 6.32 26.99 21.65
CA ASN A 882 6.62 28.24 22.37
C ASN A 882 6.36 29.52 21.54
N LYS A 883 6.21 29.40 20.23
CA LYS A 883 5.79 30.50 19.35
C LYS A 883 4.28 30.63 19.19
N GLY A 884 3.48 29.81 19.89
CA GLY A 884 2.02 29.82 19.89
C GLY A 884 1.38 28.75 19.00
N ASN A 885 2.18 28.00 18.22
CA ASN A 885 1.65 26.98 17.31
C ASN A 885 1.15 25.74 18.04
N THR A 886 0.26 24.99 17.41
CA THR A 886 -0.17 23.68 17.87
C THR A 886 0.64 22.61 17.15
N VAL A 887 1.18 21.66 17.91
CA VAL A 887 1.93 20.52 17.37
C VAL A 887 1.25 19.22 17.79
N LEU A 888 0.64 18.53 16.83
CA LEU A 888 0.02 17.23 17.03
C LEU A 888 0.96 16.14 16.52
N ILE A 889 1.24 15.14 17.35
CA ILE A 889 2.19 14.06 17.09
C ILE A 889 1.47 12.73 17.25
N ILE A 890 1.46 11.90 16.23
CA ILE A 890 1.07 10.48 16.35
C ILE A 890 2.34 9.73 16.76
N GLU A 891 2.35 9.09 17.92
CA GLU A 891 3.55 8.46 18.44
C GLU A 891 3.32 7.24 19.34
N HIS A 892 4.34 6.36 19.34
CA HIS A 892 4.45 5.21 20.23
C HIS A 892 5.64 5.29 21.18
N ASN A 893 6.60 6.16 20.88
CA ASN A 893 7.81 6.34 21.69
C ASN A 893 7.47 7.03 23.02
N LEU A 894 7.76 6.34 24.13
CA LEU A 894 7.44 6.84 25.48
C LEU A 894 8.20 8.11 25.85
N ASP A 895 9.42 8.30 25.32
CA ASP A 895 10.20 9.51 25.54
C ASP A 895 9.54 10.77 24.97
N VAL A 896 8.80 10.62 23.85
CA VAL A 896 7.98 11.71 23.31
C VAL A 896 6.67 11.83 24.05
N ILE A 897 5.99 10.72 24.33
CA ILE A 897 4.68 10.70 24.99
C ILE A 897 4.76 11.37 26.37
N LYS A 898 5.83 11.13 27.15
CA LYS A 898 6.02 11.79 28.44
C LYS A 898 6.32 13.29 28.34
N GLN A 899 6.64 13.82 27.14
CA GLN A 899 6.96 15.22 26.89
C GLN A 899 5.75 16.08 26.45
N VAL A 900 4.67 15.45 25.93
CA VAL A 900 3.51 16.19 25.40
C VAL A 900 2.70 16.86 26.52
N ASP A 901 2.02 17.95 26.20
CA ASP A 901 1.19 18.68 27.14
C ASP A 901 -0.21 18.05 27.30
N HIS A 902 -0.70 17.38 26.25
CA HIS A 902 -2.01 16.73 26.20
C HIS A 902 -1.92 15.42 25.42
N ILE A 903 -2.58 14.37 25.91
CA ILE A 903 -2.66 13.06 25.24
C ILE A 903 -4.10 12.78 24.82
N ILE A 904 -4.25 12.18 23.63
CA ILE A 904 -5.45 11.57 23.10
C ILE A 904 -5.13 10.11 22.86
N ASP A 905 -5.69 9.20 23.67
CA ASP A 905 -5.42 7.77 23.58
C ASP A 905 -6.59 7.02 22.95
N ILE A 906 -6.29 6.27 21.85
CA ILE A 906 -7.28 5.54 21.05
C ILE A 906 -7.05 4.04 21.18
N GLY A 907 -8.10 3.29 21.50
CA GLY A 907 -7.97 1.86 21.70
C GLY A 907 -9.34 1.16 21.82
N PRO A 908 -9.43 0.13 22.72
CA PRO A 908 -8.33 -0.49 23.47
C PRO A 908 -7.40 -1.34 22.61
N GLU A 909 -7.92 -2.00 21.56
CA GLU A 909 -7.21 -2.92 20.67
C GLU A 909 -7.04 -2.33 19.26
N GLY A 910 -6.40 -3.08 18.35
CA GLY A 910 -6.38 -2.79 16.91
C GLY A 910 -7.61 -3.33 16.18
N GLY A 911 -7.80 -2.90 14.91
CA GLY A 911 -8.83 -3.41 14.02
C GLY A 911 -10.26 -3.14 14.50
N SER A 912 -11.12 -4.12 14.34
CA SER A 912 -12.55 -4.04 14.70
C SER A 912 -12.81 -3.80 16.20
N LYS A 913 -11.87 -4.21 17.06
CA LYS A 913 -11.94 -4.04 18.53
C LYS A 913 -11.32 -2.73 19.02
N GLY A 914 -10.79 -1.91 18.12
CA GLY A 914 -10.28 -0.57 18.37
C GLY A 914 -11.30 0.53 18.14
N GLY A 915 -10.79 1.75 17.92
CA GLY A 915 -11.58 2.89 17.46
C GLY A 915 -12.37 3.65 18.53
N GLU A 916 -12.15 3.37 19.81
CA GLU A 916 -12.74 4.10 20.93
C GLU A 916 -11.76 5.17 21.44
N LEU A 917 -12.28 6.31 21.85
CA LEU A 917 -11.52 7.30 22.62
C LEU A 917 -11.44 6.79 24.07
N LEU A 918 -10.27 6.37 24.53
CA LEU A 918 -10.07 5.87 25.89
C LEU A 918 -9.80 6.99 26.88
N PHE A 919 -9.03 7.99 26.44
CA PHE A 919 -8.62 9.10 27.30
C PHE A 919 -8.30 10.36 26.48
N SER A 920 -8.56 11.52 27.09
CA SER A 920 -8.14 12.83 26.58
C SER A 920 -7.81 13.72 27.79
N GLY A 921 -6.52 14.06 27.97
CA GLY A 921 -6.05 14.79 29.15
C GLY A 921 -4.53 14.84 29.26
N LYS A 922 -4.02 15.03 30.47
CA LYS A 922 -2.58 15.08 30.72
C LYS A 922 -1.95 13.68 30.81
N PRO A 923 -0.65 13.53 30.44
CA PRO A 923 0.05 12.26 30.57
C PRO A 923 -0.02 11.60 31.95
N GLU A 924 0.05 12.41 33.02
CA GLU A 924 0.01 11.94 34.38
C GLU A 924 -1.37 11.38 34.79
N GLU A 925 -2.43 11.79 34.13
CA GLU A 925 -3.80 11.32 34.39
C GLU A 925 -4.08 10.00 33.61
N LEU A 926 -3.43 9.80 32.46
CA LEU A 926 -3.58 8.60 31.63
C LEU A 926 -3.23 7.31 32.39
N ILE A 927 -2.22 7.35 33.28
CA ILE A 927 -1.72 6.15 34.00
C ILE A 927 -2.81 5.44 34.82
N HIS A 928 -3.91 6.11 35.13
CA HIS A 928 -5.04 5.56 35.90
C HIS A 928 -6.10 4.88 35.01
N VAL A 929 -5.90 4.86 33.69
CA VAL A 929 -6.87 4.26 32.74
C VAL A 929 -6.50 2.80 32.51
N GLU A 930 -7.11 1.89 33.20
CA GLU A 930 -6.83 0.43 33.14
C GLU A 930 -6.98 -0.17 31.74
N ARG A 931 -7.92 0.34 30.92
CA ARG A 931 -8.16 -0.15 29.55
C ARG A 931 -7.11 0.32 28.55
N SER A 932 -6.22 1.25 28.93
CA SER A 932 -5.18 1.77 28.07
C SER A 932 -3.89 0.96 28.20
N HIS A 933 -3.43 0.38 27.11
CA HIS A 933 -2.11 -0.25 27.07
C HIS A 933 -0.99 0.78 27.22
N THR A 934 -1.15 1.96 26.62
CA THR A 934 -0.18 3.07 26.76
C THR A 934 0.00 3.49 28.21
N ALA A 935 -1.07 3.54 28.99
CA ALA A 935 -1.04 3.87 30.42
C ALA A 935 -0.09 2.98 31.22
N ARG A 936 -0.14 1.66 30.99
CA ARG A 936 0.69 0.67 31.69
C ARG A 936 2.18 0.89 31.48
N PHE A 937 2.59 1.20 30.26
CA PHE A 937 4.00 1.43 29.93
C PHE A 937 4.47 2.82 30.36
N LEU A 938 3.60 3.84 30.20
CA LEU A 938 3.90 5.19 30.64
C LEU A 938 4.07 5.28 32.16
N ALA A 939 3.27 4.56 32.94
CA ALA A 939 3.40 4.50 34.39
C ALA A 939 4.81 4.06 34.83
N LYS A 940 5.33 3.00 34.20
CA LYS A 940 6.71 2.52 34.49
C LYS A 940 7.78 3.57 34.18
N GLU A 941 7.65 4.30 33.07
CA GLU A 941 8.60 5.36 32.72
C GLU A 941 8.53 6.56 33.68
N LEU A 942 7.34 6.94 34.14
CA LEU A 942 7.17 8.04 35.11
C LEU A 942 7.69 7.66 36.50
N GLU A 943 7.46 6.43 36.97
CA GLU A 943 7.99 5.92 38.25
C GLU A 943 9.52 5.82 38.25
N LEU A 944 10.12 5.34 37.17
CA LEU A 944 11.58 5.26 37.02
C LEU A 944 12.24 6.63 37.19
N GLN A 945 11.66 7.69 36.64
CA GLN A 945 12.24 9.03 36.77
C GLN A 945 12.03 9.67 38.15
N LEU A 946 10.90 9.41 38.80
CA LEU A 946 10.68 9.87 40.17
C LEU A 946 11.69 9.26 41.15
N ASN A 947 12.03 7.98 40.97
CA ASN A 947 13.00 7.27 41.79
C ASN A 947 14.49 7.65 41.52
N THR A 948 14.77 8.28 40.37
CA THR A 948 16.13 8.76 40.03
C THR A 948 16.39 10.20 40.48
N VAL A 949 15.37 10.97 40.83
CA VAL A 949 15.43 12.36 41.30
C VAL A 949 15.43 12.44 42.83
N THR A 950 15.07 11.35 43.54
CA THR A 950 15.21 11.20 44.98
C THR A 950 16.53 10.51 45.34
#